data_9e8cf7ec61470c592efad164f19466e6
#
_entry.id   9e8cf7ec61470c592efad164f19466e6
#
_cell.length_a   1.000
_cell.length_b   1.000
_cell.length_c   1.000
_cell.angle_alpha   90.00
_cell.angle_beta   90.00
_cell.angle_gamma   90.00
#
_symmetry.space_group_name_H-M   'P 1'
#
loop_
_entity.id
_entity.type
_entity.pdbx_description
1 polymer ?
#
loop_
_entity_poly.entity_id
_entity_poly.type
_entity_poly.pdbx_seq_one_letter_code
_entity_poly.pdbx_strand_id
1 'polypeptide(L)'
;MFNFFNSEVEVSTDSSGYVTISSYFGSNFYHRLYRLTSGKVDVLFKRCDRFKITYPSFFSFEVYEIMKYLYSHGGYGINKAAILNTINYLDSRSNTNSEPKISLDLDILPKIMTYQLLDHQLKVAHTYEDIVNKMGYRGMLLYGSVGSGKTMTSLAIAEALHSERIVIIAPNQTIYKVWIHSLEDELYLEKQPYYLVGAGDYEDERFIISNYEQLPRLIELVDTIKDYKCSVIVDESHNFADPKSNRTKALIEFVNKLDSDNNILMSGTPIKSGVAELGTIFSILYRNFNSKEISDSFYNFYKYANGFVSNLLQARFGEATAVVKREVLNLEPLTTSYIDVKIPDAKRYTLKNIRVELRKYIKERTLYYIDAMPKLKEAYDSWYRYAKDKLIKDGYPSSEFIAYEKNRAMVIEAYESNKLYTVKDILLKVNNFEDNVLVPALPDRASRDIFKEAKTATKYLALKIQGEALANVVMKARIDAHVAMAKEFNYIDVINSTSKKTIIFSNYIDVCNAAYNATKRLKYKPIAVYGDTTKDLNTNVGIFTNNSNNINPLITTYKSLSTGVPLTAANVVLILDLPFRMYMYEQAIARVWRLGQDEKVYVYILRLDTGDEDNINSRNIDIIKFFKEEVEAITGIKTDMDIEDTVVSNEGYKELLGIESYNINRTLHLGSKVLLGW
;
A
#
# COMPACT_ATOMS: atom_id res chain seq x y z
N MET A 1 -4.51 2.63 -55.40
CA MET A 1 -3.38 1.69 -55.16
C MET A 1 -2.53 2.33 -54.08
N PHE A 2 -2.68 1.94 -52.81
CA PHE A 2 -1.79 2.41 -51.76
C PHE A 2 -0.42 1.84 -52.01
N ASN A 3 0.58 2.72 -52.03
CA ASN A 3 1.99 2.33 -52.21
C ASN A 3 2.39 1.47 -50.99
N PHE A 4 2.49 0.15 -51.19
CA PHE A 4 2.78 -0.84 -50.14
C PHE A 4 4.19 -0.70 -49.50
N PHE A 5 4.95 0.31 -49.90
CA PHE A 5 6.34 0.57 -49.47
C PHE A 5 6.53 1.94 -48.84
N ASN A 6 5.45 2.68 -48.58
CA ASN A 6 5.60 3.99 -47.91
C ASN A 6 5.89 3.79 -46.44
N SER A 7 7.10 4.13 -46.02
CA SER A 7 7.54 4.14 -44.61
C SER A 7 7.24 5.47 -43.91
N GLU A 8 6.56 6.39 -44.59
CA GLU A 8 6.11 7.64 -44.00
C GLU A 8 5.14 7.36 -42.84
N VAL A 9 5.29 8.14 -41.78
CA VAL A 9 4.49 8.07 -40.58
C VAL A 9 3.67 9.36 -40.46
N GLU A 10 2.35 9.24 -40.50
CA GLU A 10 1.45 10.34 -40.21
C GLU A 10 0.98 10.23 -38.77
N VAL A 11 1.06 11.32 -38.01
CA VAL A 11 0.65 11.33 -36.64
C VAL A 11 -0.35 12.46 -36.36
N SER A 12 -1.40 12.13 -35.64
CA SER A 12 -2.40 13.10 -35.16
C SER A 12 -2.76 12.83 -33.72
N THR A 13 -3.09 13.89 -33.01
CA THR A 13 -3.63 13.79 -31.62
C THR A 13 -4.98 14.46 -31.60
N ASP A 14 -5.99 13.76 -31.07
CA ASP A 14 -7.34 14.32 -30.94
C ASP A 14 -7.50 15.14 -29.66
N SER A 15 -8.63 15.86 -29.54
CA SER A 15 -8.96 16.69 -28.36
C SER A 15 -9.16 15.88 -27.08
N SER A 16 -9.36 14.56 -27.19
CA SER A 16 -9.50 13.63 -26.07
C SER A 16 -8.14 13.06 -25.61
N GLY A 17 -7.04 13.47 -26.24
CA GLY A 17 -5.69 13.03 -25.89
C GLY A 17 -5.31 11.65 -26.43
N TYR A 18 -6.00 11.16 -27.47
CA TYR A 18 -5.58 9.95 -28.17
C TYR A 18 -4.61 10.28 -29.29
N VAL A 19 -3.50 9.56 -29.32
CA VAL A 19 -2.50 9.62 -30.39
C VAL A 19 -2.83 8.55 -31.41
N THR A 20 -2.89 8.95 -32.67
CA THR A 20 -3.06 8.06 -33.81
C THR A 20 -1.82 8.11 -34.72
N ILE A 21 -1.24 6.96 -34.99
CA ILE A 21 -0.10 6.81 -35.87
C ILE A 21 -0.50 5.91 -37.06
N SER A 22 -0.39 6.44 -38.25
CA SER A 22 -0.72 5.75 -39.52
C SER A 22 0.56 5.49 -40.32
N SER A 23 0.82 4.23 -40.63
CA SER A 23 1.91 3.76 -41.49
C SER A 23 1.69 2.27 -41.81
N TYR A 24 2.41 1.72 -42.75
CA TYR A 24 2.40 0.26 -42.93
C TYR A 24 3.42 -0.39 -42.00
N PHE A 25 2.99 -0.93 -40.86
CA PHE A 25 3.85 -1.57 -39.84
C PHE A 25 4.30 -2.99 -40.19
N GLY A 26 3.67 -3.63 -41.20
CA GLY A 26 3.98 -4.98 -41.62
C GLY A 26 2.87 -6.00 -41.42
N SER A 27 2.91 -7.09 -42.19
CA SER A 27 1.84 -8.12 -42.17
C SER A 27 1.71 -8.84 -40.85
N ASN A 28 2.79 -8.99 -40.11
CA ASN A 28 2.83 -9.71 -38.83
C ASN A 28 2.79 -8.78 -37.61
N PHE A 29 2.58 -7.48 -37.78
CA PHE A 29 2.66 -6.49 -36.70
C PHE A 29 1.72 -6.80 -35.53
N TYR A 30 0.42 -6.95 -35.77
CA TYR A 30 -0.56 -7.26 -34.72
C TYR A 30 -0.22 -8.57 -34.01
N HIS A 31 0.14 -9.61 -34.75
CA HIS A 31 0.46 -10.90 -34.12
C HIS A 31 1.72 -10.86 -33.26
N ARG A 32 2.73 -10.07 -33.63
CA ARG A 32 3.91 -9.84 -32.79
C ARG A 32 3.59 -9.06 -31.54
N LEU A 33 2.79 -8.00 -31.65
CA LEU A 33 2.28 -7.25 -30.51
C LEU A 33 1.47 -8.14 -29.55
N TYR A 34 0.57 -8.95 -30.07
CA TYR A 34 -0.26 -9.85 -29.29
C TYR A 34 0.58 -10.80 -28.42
N ARG A 35 1.62 -11.39 -29.00
CA ARG A 35 2.57 -12.24 -28.25
C ARG A 35 3.38 -11.44 -27.24
N LEU A 36 3.90 -10.29 -27.62
CA LEU A 36 4.74 -9.45 -26.76
C LEU A 36 3.97 -8.93 -25.55
N THR A 37 2.72 -8.55 -25.73
CA THR A 37 1.84 -8.01 -24.67
C THR A 37 1.03 -9.10 -23.96
N SER A 38 1.35 -10.39 -24.17
CA SER A 38 0.63 -11.52 -23.57
C SER A 38 -0.89 -11.47 -23.82
N GLY A 39 -1.29 -11.09 -25.04
CA GLY A 39 -2.68 -11.00 -25.48
C GLY A 39 -3.41 -9.70 -25.09
N LYS A 40 -2.72 -8.72 -24.52
CA LYS A 40 -3.34 -7.48 -23.99
C LYS A 40 -3.28 -6.29 -24.96
N VAL A 41 -3.22 -6.52 -26.26
CA VAL A 41 -3.14 -5.45 -27.29
C VAL A 41 -4.33 -4.50 -27.17
N ASP A 42 -5.54 -5.03 -27.07
CA ASP A 42 -6.78 -4.24 -27.05
C ASP A 42 -6.99 -3.47 -25.72
N VAL A 43 -6.16 -3.76 -24.70
CA VAL A 43 -6.13 -2.99 -23.45
C VAL A 43 -5.29 -1.71 -23.62
N LEU A 44 -4.18 -1.81 -24.34
CA LEU A 44 -3.26 -0.70 -24.58
C LEU A 44 -3.71 0.20 -25.75
N PHE A 45 -4.24 -0.41 -26.81
CA PHE A 45 -4.61 0.27 -28.04
C PHE A 45 -6.12 0.27 -28.23
N LYS A 46 -6.72 1.44 -28.46
CA LYS A 46 -8.13 1.59 -28.89
C LYS A 46 -8.34 1.03 -30.30
N ARG A 47 -7.30 1.13 -31.12
CA ARG A 47 -7.21 0.52 -32.44
C ARG A 47 -5.78 0.07 -32.71
N CYS A 48 -5.63 -1.14 -33.19
CA CYS A 48 -4.33 -1.67 -33.60
C CYS A 48 -4.50 -2.61 -34.77
N ASP A 49 -3.98 -2.22 -35.92
CA ASP A 49 -3.88 -3.04 -37.13
C ASP A 49 -2.56 -2.79 -37.85
N ARG A 50 -2.33 -3.43 -38.99
CA ARG A 50 -1.09 -3.30 -39.75
C ARG A 50 -0.87 -1.92 -40.40
N PHE A 51 -1.87 -1.04 -40.37
CA PHE A 51 -1.80 0.29 -40.97
C PHE A 51 -1.99 1.43 -39.98
N LYS A 52 -2.55 1.16 -38.80
CA LYS A 52 -2.92 2.20 -37.86
C LYS A 52 -2.90 1.70 -36.43
N ILE A 53 -2.34 2.53 -35.55
CA ILE A 53 -2.46 2.36 -34.10
C ILE A 53 -3.06 3.62 -33.51
N THR A 54 -3.93 3.47 -32.49
CA THR A 54 -4.52 4.56 -31.73
C THR A 54 -4.50 4.19 -30.26
N TYR A 55 -3.94 5.06 -29.42
CA TYR A 55 -3.76 4.82 -27.99
C TYR A 55 -3.84 6.13 -27.21
N PRO A 56 -4.20 6.11 -25.89
CA PRO A 56 -4.12 7.29 -25.05
C PRO A 56 -2.68 7.79 -24.92
N SER A 57 -2.46 9.10 -25.02
CA SER A 57 -1.10 9.72 -24.95
C SER A 57 -0.32 9.33 -23.69
N PHE A 58 -1.01 9.00 -22.61
CA PHE A 58 -0.41 8.45 -21.40
C PHE A 58 0.47 7.21 -21.67
N PHE A 59 0.08 6.36 -22.63
CA PHE A 59 0.82 5.14 -22.98
C PHE A 59 1.91 5.34 -24.03
N SER A 60 2.29 6.58 -24.34
CA SER A 60 3.36 6.85 -25.32
C SER A 60 4.69 6.19 -24.96
N PHE A 61 5.00 6.10 -23.68
CA PHE A 61 6.18 5.37 -23.20
C PHE A 61 6.12 3.88 -23.54
N GLU A 62 5.01 3.22 -23.22
CA GLU A 62 4.79 1.81 -23.52
C GLU A 62 4.88 1.52 -25.01
N VAL A 63 4.28 2.40 -25.82
CA VAL A 63 4.33 2.28 -27.29
C VAL A 63 5.77 2.47 -27.80
N TYR A 64 6.51 3.44 -27.27
CA TYR A 64 7.91 3.68 -27.61
C TYR A 64 8.79 2.46 -27.31
N GLU A 65 8.72 1.90 -26.12
CA GLU A 65 9.51 0.72 -25.75
C GLU A 65 9.10 -0.54 -26.54
N ILE A 66 7.81 -0.72 -26.81
CA ILE A 66 7.31 -1.78 -27.70
C ILE A 66 7.91 -1.62 -29.11
N MET A 67 7.92 -0.41 -29.66
CA MET A 67 8.48 -0.16 -30.99
C MET A 67 9.98 -0.42 -31.03
N LYS A 68 10.75 -0.01 -30.02
CA LYS A 68 12.18 -0.34 -29.89
C LYS A 68 12.42 -1.84 -29.86
N TYR A 69 11.63 -2.57 -29.09
CA TYR A 69 11.74 -4.02 -29.05
C TYR A 69 11.44 -4.66 -30.42
N LEU A 70 10.38 -4.23 -31.10
CA LEU A 70 10.00 -4.72 -32.40
C LEU A 70 11.04 -4.36 -33.48
N TYR A 71 11.68 -3.20 -33.39
CA TYR A 71 12.77 -2.82 -34.27
C TYR A 71 13.94 -3.80 -34.18
N SER A 72 14.31 -4.18 -32.99
CA SER A 72 15.45 -5.07 -32.71
C SER A 72 15.11 -6.56 -32.94
N HIS A 73 13.91 -7.00 -32.52
CA HIS A 73 13.55 -8.42 -32.42
C HIS A 73 12.32 -8.84 -33.27
N GLY A 74 11.69 -7.91 -34.00
CA GLY A 74 10.40 -8.16 -34.67
C GLY A 74 10.43 -9.24 -35.76
N GLY A 75 11.55 -9.45 -36.38
CA GLY A 75 11.72 -10.50 -37.39
C GLY A 75 10.94 -10.28 -38.68
N TYR A 76 10.65 -11.38 -39.41
CA TYR A 76 9.96 -11.33 -40.70
C TYR A 76 8.52 -10.77 -40.56
N GLY A 77 8.12 -9.96 -41.56
CA GLY A 77 6.80 -9.38 -41.66
C GLY A 77 6.60 -8.12 -40.81
N ILE A 78 7.69 -7.52 -40.29
CA ILE A 78 7.73 -6.20 -39.63
C ILE A 78 8.39 -5.20 -40.57
N ASN A 79 7.76 -4.05 -40.78
CA ASN A 79 8.36 -2.94 -41.53
C ASN A 79 9.24 -2.10 -40.60
N LYS A 80 10.54 -2.42 -40.56
CA LYS A 80 11.51 -1.75 -39.70
C LYS A 80 11.62 -0.24 -39.94
N ALA A 81 11.45 0.22 -41.18
CA ALA A 81 11.54 1.64 -41.51
C ALA A 81 10.34 2.42 -40.86
N ALA A 82 9.11 1.90 -40.97
CA ALA A 82 7.95 2.50 -40.31
C ALA A 82 8.07 2.49 -38.79
N ILE A 83 8.59 1.40 -38.21
CA ILE A 83 8.86 1.31 -36.76
C ILE A 83 9.92 2.34 -36.35
N LEU A 84 11.03 2.48 -37.08
CA LEU A 84 12.08 3.46 -36.79
C LEU A 84 11.56 4.91 -36.85
N ASN A 85 10.77 5.21 -37.89
CA ASN A 85 10.17 6.53 -38.05
C ASN A 85 9.17 6.84 -36.88
N THR A 86 8.45 5.83 -36.40
CA THR A 86 7.58 5.94 -35.21
C THR A 86 8.41 6.20 -33.94
N ILE A 87 9.52 5.48 -33.76
CA ILE A 87 10.45 5.71 -32.64
C ILE A 87 10.97 7.15 -32.67
N ASN A 88 11.49 7.59 -33.83
CA ASN A 88 12.04 8.94 -34.01
C ASN A 88 10.99 10.03 -33.71
N TYR A 89 9.73 9.80 -34.13
CA TYR A 89 8.64 10.71 -33.81
C TYR A 89 8.37 10.79 -32.30
N LEU A 90 8.29 9.65 -31.62
CA LEU A 90 8.05 9.60 -30.18
C LEU A 90 9.23 10.20 -29.41
N ASP A 91 10.46 9.97 -29.87
CA ASP A 91 11.69 10.51 -29.29
C ASP A 91 11.78 12.04 -29.46
N SER A 92 11.40 12.56 -30.65
CA SER A 92 11.39 13.99 -30.90
C SER A 92 10.42 14.78 -29.99
N ARG A 93 9.36 14.14 -29.53
CA ARG A 93 8.42 14.74 -28.58
C ARG A 93 8.93 14.74 -27.15
N SER A 94 9.75 13.76 -26.76
CA SER A 94 10.44 13.76 -25.47
C SER A 94 11.66 14.70 -25.46
N ASN A 95 12.25 14.97 -26.62
CA ASN A 95 13.41 15.84 -26.83
C ASN A 95 13.02 17.22 -27.43
N THR A 96 11.88 17.77 -27.07
CA THR A 96 11.59 19.16 -27.48
C THR A 96 12.70 20.07 -26.97
N ASN A 97 13.33 20.84 -27.90
CA ASN A 97 14.29 21.93 -27.61
C ASN A 97 13.60 23.11 -26.88
N SER A 98 12.68 22.82 -25.97
CA SER A 98 12.10 23.80 -25.07
C SER A 98 13.08 24.03 -23.92
N GLU A 99 13.19 25.27 -23.47
CA GLU A 99 13.90 25.59 -22.24
C GLU A 99 13.45 24.63 -21.12
N PRO A 100 14.38 24.19 -20.24
CA PRO A 100 14.02 23.30 -19.16
C PRO A 100 12.88 23.91 -18.34
N LYS A 101 11.88 23.11 -18.03
CA LYS A 101 10.71 23.56 -17.24
C LYS A 101 11.10 24.02 -15.86
N ILE A 102 12.12 23.37 -15.30
CA ILE A 102 12.69 23.68 -13.98
C ILE A 102 14.22 23.68 -14.05
N SER A 103 14.82 24.49 -13.20
CA SER A 103 16.24 24.45 -12.87
C SER A 103 16.38 24.61 -11.36
N LEU A 104 17.21 23.79 -10.74
CA LEU A 104 17.47 23.83 -9.30
C LEU A 104 18.61 24.78 -9.00
N ASP A 105 18.36 25.83 -8.22
CA ASP A 105 19.39 26.69 -7.65
C ASP A 105 19.90 26.11 -6.33
N LEU A 106 20.83 25.16 -6.43
CA LEU A 106 21.41 24.52 -5.24
C LEU A 106 22.32 25.46 -4.43
N ASP A 107 22.78 26.58 -5.02
CA ASP A 107 23.66 27.53 -4.35
C ASP A 107 22.95 28.39 -3.29
N ILE A 108 21.60 28.34 -3.26
CA ILE A 108 20.83 28.99 -2.20
C ILE A 108 20.86 28.20 -0.89
N LEU A 109 21.01 26.88 -0.95
CA LEU A 109 20.85 26.00 0.22
C LEU A 109 21.78 26.35 1.38
N PRO A 110 23.11 26.57 1.19
CA PRO A 110 24.00 26.96 2.28
C PRO A 110 23.66 28.29 2.96
N LYS A 111 22.82 29.14 2.31
CA LYS A 111 22.39 30.44 2.84
C LYS A 111 21.16 30.35 3.74
N ILE A 112 20.41 29.24 3.65
CA ILE A 112 19.13 29.08 4.34
C ILE A 112 19.06 27.81 5.20
N MET A 113 19.88 26.79 4.88
CA MET A 113 19.87 25.49 5.58
C MET A 113 21.16 25.26 6.39
N THR A 114 21.03 24.52 7.50
CA THR A 114 22.13 24.20 8.41
C THR A 114 23.07 23.13 7.86
N TYR A 115 22.63 22.31 6.91
CA TYR A 115 23.36 21.17 6.37
C TYR A 115 23.54 21.27 4.86
N GLN A 116 24.64 20.69 4.38
CA GLN A 116 24.84 20.45 2.95
C GLN A 116 24.26 19.11 2.54
N LEU A 117 23.75 19.01 1.32
CA LEU A 117 23.29 17.76 0.74
C LEU A 117 24.45 16.77 0.58
N LEU A 118 24.25 15.54 0.99
CA LEU A 118 25.16 14.43 0.72
C LEU A 118 25.10 14.05 -0.77
N ASP A 119 26.15 13.37 -1.27
CA ASP A 119 26.23 12.98 -2.69
C ASP A 119 25.00 12.25 -3.23
N HIS A 120 24.43 11.34 -2.44
CA HIS A 120 23.23 10.62 -2.84
C HIS A 120 21.99 11.54 -2.87
N GLN A 121 21.92 12.57 -2.03
CA GLN A 121 20.83 13.54 -2.02
C GLN A 121 20.97 14.53 -3.20
N LEU A 122 22.19 14.94 -3.53
CA LEU A 122 22.48 15.71 -4.75
C LEU A 122 22.07 14.94 -6.00
N LYS A 123 22.39 13.64 -6.05
CA LYS A 123 21.96 12.77 -7.15
C LYS A 123 20.44 12.70 -7.28
N VAL A 124 19.71 12.66 -6.15
CA VAL A 124 18.24 12.70 -6.14
C VAL A 124 17.73 14.03 -6.70
N ALA A 125 18.33 15.16 -6.32
CA ALA A 125 17.95 16.48 -6.84
C ALA A 125 18.13 16.57 -8.36
N HIS A 126 19.25 16.11 -8.90
CA HIS A 126 19.46 16.05 -10.36
C HIS A 126 18.51 15.07 -11.05
N THR A 127 18.21 13.92 -10.41
CA THR A 127 17.22 12.97 -10.94
C THR A 127 15.84 13.63 -11.01
N TYR A 128 15.48 14.47 -10.04
CA TYR A 128 14.23 15.23 -10.05
C TYR A 128 14.15 16.18 -11.27
N GLU A 129 15.20 16.94 -11.55
CA GLU A 129 15.27 17.80 -12.75
C GLU A 129 15.07 16.98 -14.04
N ASP A 130 15.75 15.85 -14.14
CA ASP A 130 15.64 14.95 -15.30
C ASP A 130 14.22 14.42 -15.48
N ILE A 131 13.56 13.96 -14.41
CA ILE A 131 12.19 13.43 -14.43
C ILE A 131 11.21 14.53 -14.93
N VAL A 132 11.29 15.72 -14.36
CA VAL A 132 10.36 16.81 -14.71
C VAL A 132 10.64 17.37 -16.10
N ASN A 133 11.91 17.61 -16.44
CA ASN A 133 12.28 18.23 -17.72
C ASN A 133 12.19 17.26 -18.91
N LYS A 134 12.66 16.02 -18.75
CA LYS A 134 12.75 15.06 -19.85
C LYS A 134 11.49 14.23 -20.01
N MET A 135 10.87 13.80 -18.90
CA MET A 135 9.74 12.87 -18.94
C MET A 135 8.38 13.58 -18.86
N GLY A 136 8.36 14.89 -18.55
CA GLY A 136 7.13 15.66 -18.48
C GLY A 136 6.25 15.35 -17.30
N TYR A 137 6.79 14.71 -16.26
CA TYR A 137 6.10 14.52 -14.99
C TYR A 137 6.01 15.84 -14.23
N ARG A 138 5.00 15.99 -13.39
CA ARG A 138 4.86 17.14 -12.48
C ARG A 138 5.40 16.84 -11.08
N GLY A 139 6.46 16.07 -11.00
CA GLY A 139 7.10 15.65 -9.76
C GLY A 139 7.68 14.26 -9.85
N MET A 140 8.07 13.70 -8.69
CA MET A 140 8.67 12.36 -8.61
C MET A 140 8.22 11.60 -7.38
N LEU A 141 8.45 10.28 -7.40
CA LEU A 141 8.48 9.43 -6.23
C LEU A 141 9.93 9.36 -5.71
N LEU A 142 10.16 9.79 -4.48
CA LEU A 142 11.41 9.57 -3.76
C LEU A 142 11.30 8.29 -2.92
N TYR A 143 11.83 7.20 -3.47
CA TYR A 143 11.93 5.93 -2.78
C TYR A 143 13.29 5.81 -2.09
N GLY A 144 13.28 5.73 -0.78
CA GLY A 144 14.51 5.60 -0.03
C GLY A 144 14.29 4.94 1.32
N SER A 145 15.26 4.16 1.78
CA SER A 145 15.20 3.52 3.09
C SER A 145 14.99 4.54 4.21
N VAL A 146 14.48 4.07 5.34
CA VAL A 146 14.34 4.93 6.54
C VAL A 146 15.72 5.42 6.96
N GLY A 147 15.83 6.73 7.26
CA GLY A 147 17.12 7.35 7.62
C GLY A 147 17.96 7.82 6.43
N SER A 148 17.48 7.70 5.18
CA SER A 148 18.21 8.21 4.00
C SER A 148 18.14 9.73 3.79
N GLY A 149 17.55 10.48 4.72
CA GLY A 149 17.46 11.94 4.65
C GLY A 149 16.38 12.46 3.69
N LYS A 150 15.33 11.67 3.41
CA LYS A 150 14.24 12.08 2.49
C LYS A 150 13.62 13.44 2.83
N THR A 151 13.37 13.70 4.11
CA THR A 151 12.82 14.97 4.60
C THR A 151 13.70 16.15 4.19
N MET A 152 14.99 16.06 4.47
CA MET A 152 15.95 17.10 4.08
C MET A 152 16.03 17.26 2.55
N THR A 153 16.11 16.15 1.82
CA THR A 153 16.21 16.17 0.35
C THR A 153 14.97 16.81 -0.28
N SER A 154 13.77 16.51 0.21
CA SER A 154 12.52 17.08 -0.33
C SER A 154 12.39 18.57 -0.06
N LEU A 155 12.76 19.03 1.15
CA LEU A 155 12.80 20.44 1.49
C LEU A 155 13.87 21.18 0.65
N ALA A 156 15.06 20.62 0.52
CA ALA A 156 16.12 21.20 -0.29
C ALA A 156 15.72 21.36 -1.77
N ILE A 157 15.02 20.38 -2.36
CA ILE A 157 14.49 20.50 -3.72
C ILE A 157 13.46 21.64 -3.80
N ALA A 158 12.53 21.72 -2.84
CA ALA A 158 11.51 22.78 -2.81
C ALA A 158 12.14 24.17 -2.66
N GLU A 159 13.20 24.29 -1.85
CA GLU A 159 13.98 25.55 -1.70
C GLU A 159 14.75 25.91 -2.97
N ALA A 160 15.45 24.94 -3.56
CA ALA A 160 16.21 25.13 -4.79
C ALA A 160 15.33 25.49 -6.00
N LEU A 161 14.05 25.15 -5.94
CA LEU A 161 13.02 25.59 -6.90
C LEU A 161 12.53 27.02 -6.64
N HIS A 162 12.94 27.68 -5.57
CA HIS A 162 12.38 28.95 -5.11
C HIS A 162 10.85 28.89 -4.95
N SER A 163 10.35 27.85 -4.27
CA SER A 163 8.92 27.69 -4.04
C SER A 163 8.39 28.76 -3.08
N GLU A 164 7.35 29.47 -3.50
CA GLU A 164 6.70 30.51 -2.70
C GLU A 164 5.80 29.91 -1.61
N ARG A 165 5.26 28.71 -1.88
CA ARG A 165 4.49 27.92 -0.92
C ARG A 165 4.98 26.48 -0.93
N ILE A 166 5.18 25.92 0.27
CA ILE A 166 5.60 24.53 0.46
C ILE A 166 4.53 23.83 1.29
N VAL A 167 3.75 22.97 0.64
CA VAL A 167 2.68 22.22 1.27
C VAL A 167 3.20 20.85 1.67
N ILE A 168 3.14 20.52 2.97
CA ILE A 168 3.62 19.27 3.53
C ILE A 168 2.42 18.46 4.03
N ILE A 169 2.22 17.27 3.45
CA ILE A 169 1.15 16.34 3.83
C ILE A 169 1.79 15.13 4.48
N ALA A 170 1.60 14.95 5.78
CA ALA A 170 2.33 13.97 6.57
C ALA A 170 1.43 13.21 7.57
N PRO A 171 1.86 12.01 8.05
CA PRO A 171 1.19 11.35 9.16
C PRO A 171 1.16 12.26 10.39
N ASN A 172 0.04 12.29 11.11
CA ASN A 172 -0.11 13.11 12.33
C ASN A 172 1.04 12.92 13.34
N GLN A 173 1.57 11.72 13.41
CA GLN A 173 2.64 11.35 14.33
C GLN A 173 4.01 11.95 13.96
N THR A 174 4.25 12.26 12.69
CA THR A 174 5.53 12.82 12.19
C THR A 174 5.50 14.35 12.13
N ILE A 175 4.32 14.99 12.16
CA ILE A 175 4.19 16.44 12.02
C ILE A 175 5.05 17.17 13.05
N TYR A 176 4.85 16.93 14.34
CA TYR A 176 5.57 17.64 15.38
C TYR A 176 7.03 17.20 15.53
N LYS A 177 7.29 15.91 15.40
CA LYS A 177 8.61 15.34 15.72
C LYS A 177 9.62 15.42 14.58
N VAL A 178 9.12 15.50 13.35
CA VAL A 178 9.96 15.52 12.15
C VAL A 178 9.79 16.86 11.45
N TRP A 179 8.59 17.17 10.99
CA TRP A 179 8.39 18.31 10.10
C TRP A 179 8.52 19.66 10.81
N ILE A 180 7.79 19.88 11.91
CA ILE A 180 7.90 21.12 12.68
C ILE A 180 9.30 21.26 13.28
N HIS A 181 9.84 20.19 13.86
CA HIS A 181 11.20 20.18 14.38
C HIS A 181 12.25 20.52 13.29
N SER A 182 12.08 20.01 12.08
CA SER A 182 12.95 20.35 10.95
C SER A 182 12.88 21.83 10.57
N LEU A 183 11.69 22.45 10.64
CA LEU A 183 11.49 23.86 10.32
C LEU A 183 11.99 24.82 11.42
N GLU A 184 11.83 24.42 12.67
CA GLU A 184 12.13 25.30 13.82
C GLU A 184 13.56 25.16 14.35
N ASP A 185 14.11 23.93 14.39
CA ASP A 185 15.29 23.65 15.20
C ASP A 185 16.43 22.94 14.45
N GLU A 186 16.15 22.23 13.33
CA GLU A 186 17.14 21.29 12.78
C GLU A 186 17.71 21.72 11.42
N LEU A 187 16.86 21.96 10.42
CA LEU A 187 17.31 22.07 9.04
C LEU A 187 17.49 23.49 8.52
N TYR A 188 16.96 24.49 9.19
CA TYR A 188 17.02 25.89 8.76
C TYR A 188 17.90 26.71 9.69
N LEU A 189 18.63 27.69 9.13
CA LEU A 189 19.44 28.64 9.91
C LEU A 189 18.57 29.55 10.79
N GLU A 190 17.33 29.81 10.37
CA GLU A 190 16.34 30.57 11.12
C GLU A 190 15.03 29.79 11.17
N LYS A 191 14.28 29.94 12.26
CA LYS A 191 12.96 29.33 12.41
C LYS A 191 12.04 29.74 11.26
N GLN A 192 11.38 28.75 10.67
CA GLN A 192 10.44 28.98 9.59
C GLN A 192 9.00 29.04 10.13
N PRO A 193 8.25 30.12 9.86
CA PRO A 193 6.84 30.19 10.19
C PRO A 193 6.04 29.19 9.36
N TYR A 194 5.05 28.56 9.98
CA TYR A 194 4.19 27.58 9.31
C TYR A 194 2.74 27.70 9.77
N TYR A 195 1.83 27.37 8.87
CA TYR A 195 0.42 27.15 9.17
C TYR A 195 0.15 25.65 9.34
N LEU A 196 -0.45 25.27 10.46
CA LEU A 196 -0.94 23.90 10.67
C LEU A 196 -2.43 23.85 10.35
N VAL A 197 -2.79 23.12 9.30
CA VAL A 197 -4.18 23.03 8.80
C VAL A 197 -5.12 22.53 9.89
N GLY A 198 -6.12 23.35 10.20
CA GLY A 198 -7.09 23.09 11.26
C GLY A 198 -6.73 23.61 12.65
N ALA A 199 -5.61 24.33 12.79
CA ALA A 199 -5.18 24.99 14.02
C ALA A 199 -5.13 26.52 13.84
N GLY A 200 -6.28 27.17 13.79
CA GLY A 200 -6.39 28.61 13.55
C GLY A 200 -6.66 28.96 12.08
N ASP A 201 -6.48 30.24 11.75
CA ASP A 201 -6.67 30.78 10.40
C ASP A 201 -5.32 30.86 9.67
N TYR A 202 -5.35 30.78 8.34
CA TYR A 202 -4.17 30.93 7.50
C TYR A 202 -3.87 32.44 7.28
N GLU A 203 -2.68 32.87 7.68
CA GLU A 203 -2.22 34.26 7.62
C GLU A 203 -1.10 34.49 6.58
N ASP A 204 -1.10 33.70 5.50
CA ASP A 204 -0.12 33.79 4.39
C ASP A 204 1.26 33.15 4.69
N GLU A 205 1.32 32.17 5.60
CA GLU A 205 2.56 31.45 5.89
C GLU A 205 3.08 30.67 4.67
N ARG A 206 4.39 30.67 4.51
CA ARG A 206 5.08 29.98 3.41
C ARG A 206 4.95 28.47 3.50
N PHE A 207 5.04 27.92 4.71
CA PHE A 207 4.90 26.48 4.97
C PHE A 207 3.49 26.16 5.44
N ILE A 208 2.85 25.19 4.78
CA ILE A 208 1.51 24.72 5.09
C ILE A 208 1.59 23.25 5.42
N ILE A 209 1.34 22.88 6.68
CA ILE A 209 1.45 21.48 7.15
C ILE A 209 0.06 20.90 7.38
N SER A 210 -0.22 19.75 6.79
CA SER A 210 -1.49 19.04 6.93
C SER A 210 -1.28 17.58 7.29
N ASN A 211 -2.16 17.04 8.13
CA ASN A 211 -2.30 15.60 8.23
C ASN A 211 -3.28 15.06 7.17
N TYR A 212 -3.34 13.74 7.03
CA TYR A 212 -4.17 13.11 6.00
C TYR A 212 -5.68 13.33 6.20
N GLU A 213 -6.13 13.50 7.45
CA GLU A 213 -7.52 13.70 7.82
C GLU A 213 -7.98 15.13 7.55
N GLN A 214 -7.05 16.09 7.45
CA GLN A 214 -7.33 17.51 7.16
C GLN A 214 -7.27 17.86 5.67
N LEU A 215 -7.04 16.88 4.78
CA LEU A 215 -7.04 17.11 3.33
C LEU A 215 -8.29 17.86 2.81
N PRO A 216 -9.52 17.61 3.29
CA PRO A 216 -10.68 18.40 2.86
C PRO A 216 -10.53 19.90 3.14
N ARG A 217 -9.99 20.29 4.30
CA ARG A 217 -9.71 21.70 4.62
C ARG A 217 -8.56 22.28 3.78
N LEU A 218 -7.55 21.45 3.50
CA LEU A 218 -6.46 21.86 2.62
C LEU A 218 -6.96 22.13 1.19
N ILE A 219 -7.97 21.39 0.71
CA ILE A 219 -8.61 21.63 -0.58
C ILE A 219 -9.32 23.02 -0.60
N GLU A 220 -9.89 23.45 0.51
CA GLU A 220 -10.53 24.76 0.64
C GLU A 220 -9.53 25.92 0.52
N LEU A 221 -8.25 25.70 0.89
CA LEU A 221 -7.17 26.70 0.76
C LEU A 221 -6.63 26.86 -0.67
N VAL A 222 -6.96 25.95 -1.58
CA VAL A 222 -6.35 25.95 -2.93
C VAL A 222 -6.54 27.28 -3.64
N ASP A 223 -7.74 27.87 -3.58
CA ASP A 223 -8.01 29.14 -4.26
C ASP A 223 -7.18 30.30 -3.73
N THR A 224 -6.67 30.21 -2.50
CA THR A 224 -5.78 31.22 -1.90
C THR A 224 -4.32 31.03 -2.33
N ILE A 225 -3.89 29.80 -2.60
CA ILE A 225 -2.46 29.48 -2.81
C ILE A 225 -2.10 29.10 -4.26
N LYS A 226 -3.07 28.85 -5.13
CA LYS A 226 -2.83 28.33 -6.49
C LYS A 226 -2.06 29.25 -7.41
N ASP A 227 -2.09 30.55 -7.15
CA ASP A 227 -1.38 31.55 -7.96
C ASP A 227 0.10 31.71 -7.58
N TYR A 228 0.52 31.07 -6.49
CA TYR A 228 1.93 30.98 -6.06
C TYR A 228 2.63 29.79 -6.69
N LYS A 229 3.97 29.86 -6.78
CA LYS A 229 4.80 28.71 -7.13
C LYS A 229 4.82 27.72 -5.97
N CYS A 230 4.01 26.66 -6.07
CA CYS A 230 3.82 25.69 -5.02
C CYS A 230 4.68 24.44 -5.21
N SER A 231 5.30 23.95 -4.12
CA SER A 231 5.80 22.58 -4.00
C SER A 231 4.92 21.79 -3.04
N VAL A 232 4.57 20.57 -3.41
CA VAL A 232 3.79 19.63 -2.58
C VAL A 232 4.66 18.46 -2.18
N ILE A 233 4.84 18.25 -0.89
CA ILE A 233 5.60 17.12 -0.32
C ILE A 233 4.62 16.20 0.39
N VAL A 234 4.55 14.95 -0.04
CA VAL A 234 3.68 13.93 0.57
C VAL A 234 4.54 12.87 1.24
N ASP A 235 4.58 12.92 2.57
CA ASP A 235 5.34 11.96 3.37
C ASP A 235 4.55 10.64 3.52
N GLU A 236 5.28 9.53 3.56
CA GLU A 236 4.73 8.17 3.62
C GLU A 236 3.59 7.96 2.60
N SER A 237 3.83 8.36 1.35
CA SER A 237 2.86 8.36 0.25
C SER A 237 2.19 7.01 0.00
N HIS A 238 2.80 5.91 0.45
CA HIS A 238 2.21 4.57 0.44
C HIS A 238 0.89 4.46 1.24
N ASN A 239 0.55 5.44 2.08
CA ASN A 239 -0.73 5.49 2.78
C ASN A 239 -1.91 5.91 1.86
N PHE A 240 -1.60 6.36 0.67
CA PHE A 240 -2.55 6.69 -0.40
C PHE A 240 -2.62 5.60 -1.48
N ALA A 241 -2.18 4.39 -1.18
CA ALA A 241 -2.10 3.27 -2.12
C ALA A 241 -3.48 2.78 -2.62
N ASP A 242 -4.54 2.85 -1.79
CA ASP A 242 -5.88 2.43 -2.21
C ASP A 242 -6.60 3.54 -2.97
N PRO A 243 -6.79 3.42 -4.30
CA PRO A 243 -7.45 4.43 -5.11
C PRO A 243 -8.94 4.64 -4.76
N LYS A 244 -9.54 3.74 -3.97
CA LYS A 244 -10.94 3.82 -3.55
C LYS A 244 -11.11 4.55 -2.22
N SER A 245 -10.05 4.70 -1.45
CA SER A 245 -10.12 5.36 -0.14
C SER A 245 -10.46 6.84 -0.29
N ASN A 246 -11.23 7.39 0.64
CA ASN A 246 -11.57 8.83 0.63
C ASN A 246 -10.33 9.70 0.76
N ARG A 247 -9.34 9.26 1.51
CA ARG A 247 -8.05 9.93 1.68
C ARG A 247 -7.29 10.07 0.35
N THR A 248 -7.21 8.99 -0.42
CA THR A 248 -6.54 9.00 -1.73
C THR A 248 -7.27 9.91 -2.72
N LYS A 249 -8.60 9.85 -2.76
CA LYS A 249 -9.40 10.72 -3.61
C LYS A 249 -9.22 12.20 -3.27
N ALA A 250 -9.17 12.53 -1.98
CA ALA A 250 -8.94 13.89 -1.52
C ALA A 250 -7.54 14.40 -1.91
N LEU A 251 -6.49 13.56 -1.79
CA LEU A 251 -5.14 13.94 -2.24
C LEU A 251 -5.09 14.19 -3.75
N ILE A 252 -5.67 13.31 -4.55
CA ILE A 252 -5.72 13.47 -6.02
C ILE A 252 -6.51 14.75 -6.39
N GLU A 253 -7.63 15.00 -5.72
CA GLU A 253 -8.41 16.22 -5.92
C GLU A 253 -7.61 17.47 -5.57
N PHE A 254 -6.92 17.48 -4.43
CA PHE A 254 -6.07 18.58 -3.99
C PHE A 254 -4.99 18.92 -5.04
N VAL A 255 -4.19 17.89 -5.42
CA VAL A 255 -3.08 18.07 -6.36
C VAL A 255 -3.58 18.54 -7.74
N ASN A 256 -4.74 18.03 -8.19
CA ASN A 256 -5.31 18.42 -9.47
C ASN A 256 -5.90 19.84 -9.45
N LYS A 257 -6.51 20.27 -8.34
CA LYS A 257 -7.01 21.64 -8.19
C LYS A 257 -5.88 22.66 -8.06
N LEU A 258 -4.83 22.32 -7.31
CA LEU A 258 -3.66 23.18 -7.14
C LEU A 258 -2.84 23.27 -8.43
N ASP A 259 -2.88 22.21 -9.23
CA ASP A 259 -2.15 22.03 -10.50
C ASP A 259 -0.64 22.34 -10.42
N SER A 260 -0.03 22.02 -9.26
CA SER A 260 1.41 22.21 -9.05
C SER A 260 2.22 21.33 -9.99
N ASP A 261 3.32 21.89 -10.51
CA ASP A 261 4.34 21.18 -11.29
C ASP A 261 5.39 20.49 -10.40
N ASN A 262 5.36 20.71 -9.08
CA ASN A 262 6.40 20.27 -8.15
C ASN A 262 5.82 19.41 -7.03
N ASN A 263 5.61 18.12 -7.32
CA ASN A 263 5.07 17.17 -6.36
C ASN A 263 6.13 16.11 -5.99
N ILE A 264 6.50 16.03 -4.74
CA ILE A 264 7.48 15.07 -4.21
C ILE A 264 6.76 14.07 -3.32
N LEU A 265 6.58 12.86 -3.81
CA LEU A 265 6.01 11.76 -3.04
C LEU A 265 7.14 11.00 -2.36
N MET A 266 7.12 10.88 -1.05
CA MET A 266 8.17 10.17 -0.32
C MET A 266 7.64 8.87 0.26
N SER A 267 8.43 7.81 0.13
CA SER A 267 8.12 6.54 0.80
C SER A 267 9.38 5.69 1.05
N GLY A 268 9.39 5.00 2.18
CA GLY A 268 10.31 3.87 2.42
C GLY A 268 9.85 2.58 1.76
N THR A 269 8.61 2.56 1.23
CA THR A 269 7.98 1.38 0.61
C THR A 269 6.98 1.86 -0.43
N PRO A 270 7.39 1.97 -1.69
CA PRO A 270 6.59 2.62 -2.73
C PRO A 270 5.31 1.84 -3.06
N ILE A 271 5.35 0.52 -2.92
CA ILE A 271 4.26 -0.40 -3.26
C ILE A 271 4.15 -1.44 -2.15
N LYS A 272 2.93 -1.67 -1.65
CA LYS A 272 2.65 -2.63 -0.58
C LYS A 272 2.14 -3.98 -1.10
N SER A 273 1.40 -3.99 -2.21
CA SER A 273 0.67 -5.17 -2.64
C SER A 273 0.35 -5.29 -4.12
N GLY A 274 0.75 -4.34 -4.98
CA GLY A 274 0.57 -4.55 -6.41
C GLY A 274 0.38 -3.30 -7.28
N VAL A 275 0.15 -3.55 -8.56
CA VAL A 275 0.08 -2.54 -9.64
C VAL A 275 -0.98 -1.45 -9.42
N ALA A 276 -2.08 -1.76 -8.73
CA ALA A 276 -3.13 -0.78 -8.47
C ALA A 276 -2.63 0.43 -7.66
N GLU A 277 -1.61 0.24 -6.84
CA GLU A 277 -1.00 1.30 -6.02
C GLU A 277 -0.20 2.28 -6.86
N LEU A 278 0.42 1.81 -7.96
CA LEU A 278 1.08 2.68 -8.94
C LEU A 278 0.10 3.64 -9.61
N GLY A 279 -1.13 3.21 -9.83
CA GLY A 279 -2.19 4.07 -10.37
C GLY A 279 -2.38 5.35 -9.58
N THR A 280 -2.30 5.28 -8.24
CA THR A 280 -2.35 6.46 -7.37
C THR A 280 -1.15 7.38 -7.59
N ILE A 281 0.07 6.81 -7.62
CA ILE A 281 1.31 7.56 -7.86
C ILE A 281 1.23 8.29 -9.20
N PHE A 282 0.84 7.60 -10.27
CA PHE A 282 0.71 8.20 -11.59
C PHE A 282 -0.43 9.24 -11.68
N SER A 283 -1.52 9.07 -10.92
CA SER A 283 -2.60 10.08 -10.85
C SER A 283 -2.12 11.41 -10.26
N ILE A 284 -1.11 11.37 -9.41
CA ILE A 284 -0.49 12.56 -8.81
C ILE A 284 0.59 13.12 -9.73
N LEU A 285 1.45 12.27 -10.28
CA LEU A 285 2.66 12.67 -11.01
C LEU A 285 2.41 12.94 -12.50
N TYR A 286 1.30 12.50 -13.06
CA TYR A 286 1.02 12.61 -14.49
C TYR A 286 -0.38 13.17 -14.78
N ARG A 287 -0.47 14.36 -15.35
CA ARG A 287 -1.75 15.08 -15.59
C ARG A 287 -2.77 14.28 -16.39
N ASN A 288 -2.33 13.53 -17.40
CA ASN A 288 -3.20 12.82 -18.33
C ASN A 288 -3.69 11.46 -17.82
N PHE A 289 -3.37 11.08 -16.58
CA PHE A 289 -3.80 9.80 -16.00
C PHE A 289 -5.21 9.83 -15.40
N ASN A 290 -5.88 10.97 -15.35
CA ASN A 290 -7.06 11.21 -14.53
C ASN A 290 -8.38 10.60 -15.03
N SER A 291 -8.42 9.98 -16.22
CA SER A 291 -9.63 9.29 -16.66
C SER A 291 -9.73 7.88 -16.07
N LYS A 292 -10.94 7.47 -15.68
CA LYS A 292 -11.19 6.10 -15.22
C LYS A 292 -10.80 5.07 -16.27
N GLU A 293 -11.01 5.38 -17.55
CA GLU A 293 -10.66 4.51 -18.68
C GLU A 293 -9.15 4.25 -18.74
N ILE A 294 -8.31 5.28 -18.58
CA ILE A 294 -6.85 5.16 -18.57
C ILE A 294 -6.39 4.36 -17.34
N SER A 295 -6.96 4.64 -16.18
CA SER A 295 -6.63 3.93 -14.93
C SER A 295 -7.00 2.43 -15.02
N ASP A 296 -8.17 2.10 -15.54
CA ASP A 296 -8.61 0.72 -15.74
C ASP A 296 -7.73 0.01 -16.80
N SER A 297 -7.37 0.69 -17.89
CA SER A 297 -6.47 0.17 -18.93
C SER A 297 -5.06 -0.08 -18.37
N PHE A 298 -4.50 0.85 -17.60
CA PHE A 298 -3.21 0.67 -16.95
C PHE A 298 -3.22 -0.55 -16.02
N TYR A 299 -4.19 -0.64 -15.12
CA TYR A 299 -4.33 -1.78 -14.22
C TYR A 299 -4.46 -3.11 -14.98
N ASN A 300 -5.35 -3.17 -15.98
CA ASN A 300 -5.60 -4.40 -16.74
C ASN A 300 -4.40 -4.79 -17.62
N PHE A 301 -3.64 -3.83 -18.13
CA PHE A 301 -2.44 -4.09 -18.90
C PHE A 301 -1.33 -4.72 -18.05
N TYR A 302 -1.09 -4.17 -16.87
CA TYR A 302 0.00 -4.60 -16.01
C TYR A 302 -0.39 -5.67 -14.98
N LYS A 303 -1.66 -5.90 -14.75
CA LYS A 303 -2.12 -6.97 -13.86
C LYS A 303 -1.61 -8.33 -14.34
N TYR A 304 -0.94 -9.06 -13.44
CA TYR A 304 -0.27 -10.32 -13.76
C TYR A 304 0.76 -10.20 -14.89
N ALA A 305 1.51 -9.10 -14.90
CA ALA A 305 2.58 -8.88 -15.85
C ALA A 305 3.65 -9.99 -15.75
N ASN A 306 4.13 -10.43 -16.91
CA ASN A 306 5.23 -11.38 -17.03
C ASN A 306 6.10 -11.03 -18.24
N GLY A 307 7.30 -11.56 -18.28
CA GLY A 307 8.22 -11.38 -19.40
C GLY A 307 8.43 -9.90 -19.77
N PHE A 308 8.23 -9.55 -21.03
CA PHE A 308 8.43 -8.19 -21.54
C PHE A 308 7.53 -7.15 -20.80
N VAL A 309 6.28 -7.49 -20.52
CA VAL A 309 5.35 -6.57 -19.85
C VAL A 309 5.80 -6.25 -18.43
N SER A 310 6.42 -7.22 -17.72
CA SER A 310 7.02 -6.98 -16.41
C SER A 310 8.20 -6.02 -16.48
N ASN A 311 9.10 -6.23 -17.44
CA ASN A 311 10.24 -5.33 -17.65
C ASN A 311 9.79 -3.90 -18.03
N LEU A 312 8.71 -3.81 -18.82
CA LEU A 312 8.11 -2.54 -19.21
C LEU A 312 7.53 -1.79 -17.98
N LEU A 313 6.91 -2.51 -17.06
CA LEU A 313 6.41 -1.94 -15.80
C LEU A 313 7.55 -1.40 -14.93
N GLN A 314 8.64 -2.16 -14.81
CA GLN A 314 9.82 -1.73 -14.05
C GLN A 314 10.44 -0.47 -14.64
N ALA A 315 10.58 -0.42 -15.98
CA ALA A 315 11.08 0.75 -16.68
C ALA A 315 10.17 1.96 -16.44
N ARG A 316 8.84 1.79 -16.56
CA ARG A 316 7.85 2.84 -16.31
C ARG A 316 7.89 3.36 -14.88
N PHE A 317 8.05 2.47 -13.90
CA PHE A 317 8.23 2.84 -12.50
C PHE A 317 9.51 3.64 -12.30
N GLY A 318 10.63 3.17 -12.88
CA GLY A 318 11.94 3.81 -12.76
C GLY A 318 11.98 5.24 -13.32
N GLU A 319 11.21 5.52 -14.36
CA GLU A 319 11.16 6.88 -14.96
C GLU A 319 10.55 7.95 -14.05
N ALA A 320 9.66 7.56 -13.13
CA ALA A 320 9.02 8.49 -12.21
C ALA A 320 9.65 8.48 -10.80
N THR A 321 10.74 7.69 -10.62
CA THR A 321 11.24 7.36 -9.27
C THR A 321 12.74 7.64 -9.12
N ALA A 322 13.09 8.46 -8.12
CA ALA A 322 14.45 8.51 -7.60
C ALA A 322 14.62 7.49 -6.47
N VAL A 323 15.60 6.60 -6.60
CA VAL A 323 15.85 5.51 -5.64
C VAL A 323 17.10 5.78 -4.83
N VAL A 324 16.96 5.81 -3.50
CA VAL A 324 18.09 5.84 -2.55
C VAL A 324 18.22 4.48 -1.91
N LYS A 325 19.17 3.70 -2.42
CA LYS A 325 19.48 2.39 -1.87
C LYS A 325 20.17 2.51 -0.51
N ARG A 326 20.01 1.51 0.33
CA ARG A 326 20.58 1.50 1.69
C ARG A 326 22.10 1.43 1.70
N GLU A 327 22.71 0.79 0.71
CA GLU A 327 24.18 0.66 0.59
C GLU A 327 24.90 2.01 0.57
N VAL A 328 24.25 3.07 0.08
CA VAL A 328 24.84 4.43 0.10
C VAL A 328 24.98 5.02 1.51
N LEU A 329 24.29 4.43 2.50
CA LEU A 329 24.39 4.87 3.90
C LEU A 329 25.61 4.29 4.63
N ASN A 330 26.37 3.37 3.98
CA ASN A 330 27.55 2.71 4.52
C ASN A 330 27.34 2.13 5.93
N LEU A 331 26.14 1.58 6.18
CA LEU A 331 25.83 0.91 7.44
C LEU A 331 26.49 -0.48 7.46
N GLU A 332 26.95 -0.90 8.65
CA GLU A 332 27.39 -2.27 8.81
C GLU A 332 26.26 -3.26 8.45
N PRO A 333 26.57 -4.35 7.69
CA PRO A 333 25.55 -5.34 7.33
C PRO A 333 24.91 -5.94 8.59
N LEU A 334 23.58 -5.97 8.62
CA LEU A 334 22.85 -6.66 9.68
C LEU A 334 23.00 -8.19 9.55
N THR A 335 22.84 -8.90 10.66
CA THR A 335 22.80 -10.36 10.67
C THR A 335 21.41 -10.82 11.07
N THR A 336 20.76 -11.60 10.21
CA THR A 336 19.48 -12.22 10.50
C THR A 336 19.68 -13.70 10.83
N SER A 337 19.04 -14.18 11.90
CA SER A 337 19.08 -15.58 12.31
C SER A 337 17.69 -16.05 12.73
N TYR A 338 17.35 -17.28 12.36
CA TYR A 338 16.11 -17.92 12.77
C TYR A 338 16.35 -18.81 13.99
N ILE A 339 15.42 -18.78 14.96
CA ILE A 339 15.49 -19.58 16.17
C ILE A 339 14.26 -20.46 16.25
N ASP A 340 14.47 -21.79 16.21
CA ASP A 340 13.39 -22.75 16.35
C ASP A 340 12.94 -22.87 17.81
N VAL A 341 11.65 -22.73 18.04
CA VAL A 341 11.03 -22.79 19.36
C VAL A 341 10.15 -24.02 19.45
N LYS A 342 10.48 -24.92 20.36
CA LYS A 342 9.66 -26.08 20.71
C LYS A 342 8.61 -25.69 21.73
N ILE A 343 7.37 -26.01 21.45
CA ILE A 343 6.25 -25.79 22.38
C ILE A 343 5.47 -27.09 22.61
N PRO A 344 4.82 -27.22 23.75
CA PRO A 344 3.89 -28.34 23.95
C PRO A 344 2.80 -28.34 22.88
N ASP A 345 2.39 -29.52 22.42
CA ASP A 345 1.33 -29.70 21.41
C ASP A 345 1.54 -28.92 20.09
N ALA A 346 2.80 -28.68 19.68
CA ALA A 346 3.15 -27.94 18.48
C ALA A 346 2.39 -28.42 17.23
N LYS A 347 2.15 -29.71 17.09
CA LYS A 347 1.43 -30.34 15.98
C LYS A 347 0.00 -29.81 15.79
N ARG A 348 -0.62 -29.27 16.83
CA ARG A 348 -1.93 -28.61 16.76
C ARG A 348 -1.93 -27.44 15.77
N TYR A 349 -0.80 -26.79 15.59
CA TYR A 349 -0.63 -25.61 14.77
C TYR A 349 -0.12 -25.90 13.35
N THR A 350 -0.02 -27.18 12.97
CA THR A 350 0.28 -27.54 11.58
C THR A 350 -0.88 -27.15 10.66
N LEU A 351 -0.57 -26.79 9.41
CA LEU A 351 -1.61 -26.41 8.43
C LEU A 351 -2.63 -27.54 8.22
N LYS A 352 -2.19 -28.79 8.29
CA LYS A 352 -3.06 -29.97 8.20
C LYS A 352 -4.13 -29.97 9.30
N ASN A 353 -3.72 -29.76 10.55
CA ASN A 353 -4.64 -29.79 11.69
C ASN A 353 -5.55 -28.55 11.71
N ILE A 354 -5.02 -27.37 11.39
CA ILE A 354 -5.84 -26.15 11.23
C ILE A 354 -6.91 -26.33 10.16
N ARG A 355 -6.63 -27.01 9.04
CA ARG A 355 -7.65 -27.32 8.02
C ARG A 355 -8.74 -28.24 8.54
N VAL A 356 -8.40 -29.22 9.36
CA VAL A 356 -9.41 -30.12 9.99
C VAL A 356 -10.33 -29.28 10.90
N GLU A 357 -9.75 -28.46 11.77
CA GLU A 357 -10.51 -27.58 12.68
C GLU A 357 -11.37 -26.58 11.89
N LEU A 358 -10.84 -26.00 10.82
CA LEU A 358 -11.56 -25.06 9.96
C LEU A 358 -12.80 -25.73 9.33
N ARG A 359 -12.67 -26.94 8.79
CA ARG A 359 -13.79 -27.69 8.21
C ARG A 359 -14.85 -28.04 9.26
N LYS A 360 -14.42 -28.42 10.44
CA LYS A 360 -15.31 -28.71 11.57
C LYS A 360 -16.08 -27.45 11.97
N TYR A 361 -15.40 -26.34 12.18
CA TYR A 361 -16.01 -25.07 12.53
C TYR A 361 -17.03 -24.59 11.49
N ILE A 362 -16.67 -24.64 10.20
CA ILE A 362 -17.57 -24.26 9.10
C ILE A 362 -18.83 -25.11 9.12
N LYS A 363 -18.71 -26.45 9.31
CA LYS A 363 -19.84 -27.33 9.38
C LYS A 363 -20.76 -27.03 10.57
N GLU A 364 -20.19 -26.82 11.75
CA GLU A 364 -20.94 -26.46 12.96
C GLU A 364 -21.65 -25.11 12.82
N ARG A 365 -20.98 -24.10 12.27
CA ARG A 365 -21.59 -22.77 12.05
C ARG A 365 -22.66 -22.81 10.97
N THR A 366 -22.47 -23.63 9.93
CA THR A 366 -23.51 -23.81 8.89
C THR A 366 -24.77 -24.40 9.52
N LEU A 367 -24.66 -25.45 10.32
CA LEU A 367 -25.80 -26.04 11.02
C LEU A 367 -26.47 -25.03 11.98
N TYR A 368 -25.67 -24.29 12.76
CA TYR A 368 -26.19 -23.25 13.63
C TYR A 368 -27.05 -22.22 12.87
N TYR A 369 -26.55 -21.73 11.72
CA TYR A 369 -27.31 -20.75 10.94
C TYR A 369 -28.52 -21.34 10.21
N ILE A 370 -28.52 -22.65 9.89
CA ILE A 370 -29.71 -23.33 9.41
C ILE A 370 -30.84 -23.18 10.43
N ASP A 371 -30.57 -23.52 11.67
CA ASP A 371 -31.55 -23.46 12.74
C ASP A 371 -31.93 -22.03 13.18
N ALA A 372 -30.95 -21.10 13.12
CA ALA A 372 -31.17 -19.72 13.52
C ALA A 372 -31.82 -18.83 12.44
N MET A 373 -31.77 -19.23 11.17
CA MET A 373 -32.19 -18.39 10.04
C MET A 373 -33.65 -17.88 10.13
N PRO A 374 -34.66 -18.67 10.50
CA PRO A 374 -36.02 -18.17 10.64
C PRO A 374 -36.12 -17.02 11.66
N LYS A 375 -35.48 -17.21 12.82
CA LYS A 375 -35.45 -16.18 13.89
C LYS A 375 -34.69 -14.92 13.48
N LEU A 376 -33.58 -15.08 12.74
CA LEU A 376 -32.79 -13.98 12.23
C LEU A 376 -33.57 -13.16 11.19
N LYS A 377 -34.32 -13.83 10.31
CA LYS A 377 -35.21 -13.15 9.34
C LYS A 377 -36.31 -12.37 10.05
N GLU A 378 -36.98 -12.99 10.99
CA GLU A 378 -38.02 -12.33 11.80
C GLU A 378 -37.48 -11.13 12.56
N ALA A 379 -36.30 -11.26 13.20
CA ALA A 379 -35.64 -10.18 13.88
C ALA A 379 -35.26 -9.03 12.93
N TYR A 380 -34.70 -9.38 11.75
CA TYR A 380 -34.38 -8.39 10.73
C TYR A 380 -35.65 -7.60 10.30
N ASP A 381 -36.71 -8.29 9.94
CA ASP A 381 -37.95 -7.69 9.44
C ASP A 381 -38.65 -6.83 10.54
N SER A 382 -38.60 -7.28 11.79
CA SER A 382 -39.15 -6.53 12.92
C SER A 382 -38.36 -5.24 13.18
N TRP A 383 -37.04 -5.32 13.27
CA TRP A 383 -36.22 -4.14 13.50
C TRP A 383 -36.16 -3.20 12.31
N TYR A 384 -36.20 -3.74 11.08
CA TYR A 384 -36.33 -2.93 9.87
C TYR A 384 -37.65 -2.12 9.86
N ARG A 385 -38.77 -2.77 10.14
CA ARG A 385 -40.07 -2.10 10.26
C ARG A 385 -40.05 -1.03 11.34
N TYR A 386 -39.54 -1.34 12.51
CA TYR A 386 -39.41 -0.37 13.60
C TYR A 386 -38.59 0.86 13.17
N ALA A 387 -37.43 0.66 12.60
CA ALA A 387 -36.56 1.76 12.15
C ALA A 387 -37.20 2.59 11.03
N LYS A 388 -37.85 1.92 10.07
CA LYS A 388 -38.55 2.56 8.96
C LYS A 388 -39.71 3.43 9.46
N ASP A 389 -40.58 2.88 10.33
CA ASP A 389 -41.74 3.61 10.87
C ASP A 389 -41.31 4.81 11.71
N LYS A 390 -40.30 4.66 12.52
CA LYS A 390 -39.73 5.74 13.31
C LYS A 390 -39.15 6.85 12.43
N LEU A 391 -38.31 6.51 11.48
CA LEU A 391 -37.65 7.48 10.59
C LEU A 391 -38.67 8.24 9.72
N ILE A 392 -39.67 7.54 9.19
CA ILE A 392 -40.77 8.21 8.44
C ILE A 392 -41.54 9.19 9.33
N LYS A 393 -41.81 8.82 10.59
CA LYS A 393 -42.46 9.67 11.58
C LYS A 393 -41.62 10.90 11.93
N ASP A 394 -40.28 10.74 11.92
CA ASP A 394 -39.29 11.81 12.13
C ASP A 394 -39.02 12.64 10.85
N GLY A 395 -39.78 12.42 9.73
CA GLY A 395 -39.70 13.20 8.49
C GLY A 395 -38.67 12.70 7.47
N TYR A 396 -38.11 11.50 7.66
CA TYR A 396 -37.19 10.94 6.66
C TYR A 396 -37.91 10.54 5.36
N PRO A 397 -37.38 10.84 4.16
CA PRO A 397 -38.08 10.61 2.89
C PRO A 397 -38.41 9.14 2.65
N SER A 398 -39.70 8.82 2.40
CA SER A 398 -40.13 7.45 2.11
C SER A 398 -39.55 6.90 0.79
N SER A 399 -39.20 7.77 -0.16
CA SER A 399 -38.55 7.39 -1.42
C SER A 399 -37.20 6.70 -1.23
N GLU A 400 -36.46 7.05 -0.18
CA GLU A 400 -35.17 6.44 0.15
C GLU A 400 -35.33 4.97 0.56
N PHE A 401 -36.42 4.63 1.26
CA PHE A 401 -36.71 3.23 1.61
C PHE A 401 -37.07 2.41 0.38
N ILE A 402 -37.82 2.97 -0.59
CA ILE A 402 -38.13 2.29 -1.85
C ILE A 402 -36.84 2.01 -2.63
N ALA A 403 -35.95 3.00 -2.71
CA ALA A 403 -34.65 2.84 -3.36
C ALA A 403 -33.76 1.77 -2.64
N TYR A 404 -33.76 1.79 -1.31
CA TYR A 404 -33.05 0.80 -0.52
C TYR A 404 -33.59 -0.62 -0.74
N GLU A 405 -34.90 -0.82 -0.65
CA GLU A 405 -35.54 -2.13 -0.84
C GLU A 405 -35.26 -2.70 -2.24
N LYS A 406 -35.33 -1.87 -3.27
CA LYS A 406 -34.94 -2.25 -4.63
C LYS A 406 -33.48 -2.66 -4.72
N ASN A 407 -32.59 -1.85 -4.18
CA ASN A 407 -31.15 -2.13 -4.18
C ASN A 407 -30.82 -3.41 -3.39
N ARG A 408 -31.49 -3.63 -2.26
CA ARG A 408 -31.32 -4.84 -1.44
C ARG A 408 -31.77 -6.09 -2.19
N ALA A 409 -32.88 -6.03 -2.91
CA ALA A 409 -33.34 -7.16 -3.74
C ALA A 409 -32.31 -7.53 -4.82
N MET A 410 -31.74 -6.51 -5.51
CA MET A 410 -30.70 -6.74 -6.51
C MET A 410 -29.43 -7.38 -5.92
N VAL A 411 -29.05 -7.00 -4.70
CA VAL A 411 -27.90 -7.60 -4.01
C VAL A 411 -28.16 -9.05 -3.66
N ILE A 412 -29.36 -9.38 -3.17
CA ILE A 412 -29.75 -10.76 -2.84
C ILE A 412 -29.75 -11.64 -4.10
N GLU A 413 -30.37 -11.18 -5.19
CA GLU A 413 -30.36 -11.88 -6.47
C GLU A 413 -28.95 -12.13 -7.02
N ALA A 414 -28.08 -11.10 -6.95
CA ALA A 414 -26.68 -11.22 -7.36
C ALA A 414 -25.88 -12.20 -6.48
N TYR A 415 -26.19 -12.28 -5.19
CA TYR A 415 -25.59 -13.25 -4.27
C TYR A 415 -26.02 -14.67 -4.64
N GLU A 416 -27.32 -14.89 -4.84
CA GLU A 416 -27.86 -16.20 -5.22
C GLU A 416 -27.33 -16.70 -6.57
N SER A 417 -27.10 -15.78 -7.52
CA SER A 417 -26.52 -16.08 -8.83
C SER A 417 -24.97 -16.13 -8.82
N ASN A 418 -24.31 -15.98 -7.68
CA ASN A 418 -22.87 -15.89 -7.54
C ASN A 418 -22.22 -14.76 -8.39
N LYS A 419 -22.91 -13.64 -8.53
CA LYS A 419 -22.52 -12.48 -9.33
C LYS A 419 -22.37 -11.20 -8.51
N LEU A 420 -22.08 -11.29 -7.21
CA LEU A 420 -21.93 -10.12 -6.33
C LEU A 420 -20.94 -9.07 -6.87
N TYR A 421 -19.95 -9.48 -7.65
CA TYR A 421 -18.99 -8.57 -8.27
C TYR A 421 -19.64 -7.60 -9.27
N THR A 422 -20.82 -7.91 -9.80
CA THR A 422 -21.54 -7.05 -10.75
C THR A 422 -22.29 -5.91 -10.06
N VAL A 423 -22.54 -6.00 -8.75
CA VAL A 423 -23.38 -5.07 -7.98
C VAL A 423 -22.62 -4.42 -6.80
N LYS A 424 -21.29 -4.29 -6.89
CA LYS A 424 -20.46 -3.76 -5.79
C LYS A 424 -20.89 -2.37 -5.33
N ASP A 425 -21.22 -1.47 -6.26
CA ASP A 425 -21.64 -0.11 -5.92
C ASP A 425 -23.03 -0.08 -5.28
N ILE A 426 -23.92 -0.97 -5.71
CA ILE A 426 -25.27 -1.14 -5.13
C ILE A 426 -25.14 -1.72 -3.72
N LEU A 427 -24.27 -2.69 -3.54
CA LEU A 427 -23.95 -3.30 -2.25
C LEU A 427 -23.44 -2.26 -1.24
N LEU A 428 -22.56 -1.36 -1.69
CA LEU A 428 -22.05 -0.28 -0.84
C LEU A 428 -23.17 0.67 -0.41
N LYS A 429 -24.08 1.03 -1.33
CA LYS A 429 -25.26 1.86 -1.02
C LYS A 429 -26.17 1.20 0.01
N VAL A 430 -26.43 -0.11 -0.14
CA VAL A 430 -27.25 -0.89 0.80
C VAL A 430 -26.60 -0.89 2.19
N ASN A 431 -25.30 -1.19 2.28
CA ASN A 431 -24.60 -1.22 3.55
C ASN A 431 -24.53 0.16 4.22
N ASN A 432 -24.26 1.22 3.45
CA ASN A 432 -24.23 2.58 3.98
C ASN A 432 -25.61 3.02 4.51
N PHE A 433 -26.70 2.68 3.83
CA PHE A 433 -28.03 2.99 4.31
C PHE A 433 -28.35 2.25 5.62
N GLU A 434 -27.99 0.97 5.72
CA GLU A 434 -28.19 0.18 6.94
C GLU A 434 -27.37 0.71 8.10
N ASP A 435 -26.07 0.98 7.89
CA ASP A 435 -25.15 1.36 8.94
C ASP A 435 -25.35 2.81 9.42
N ASN A 436 -25.66 3.72 8.50
CA ASN A 436 -25.76 5.16 8.80
C ASN A 436 -27.19 5.66 9.01
N VAL A 437 -28.21 4.91 8.58
CA VAL A 437 -29.62 5.32 8.69
C VAL A 437 -30.40 4.38 9.59
N LEU A 438 -30.43 3.06 9.28
CA LEU A 438 -31.25 2.12 10.04
C LEU A 438 -30.71 1.82 11.42
N VAL A 439 -29.41 1.49 11.55
CA VAL A 439 -28.79 1.13 12.83
C VAL A 439 -28.87 2.25 13.88
N PRO A 440 -28.61 3.53 13.54
CA PRO A 440 -28.77 4.62 14.52
C PRO A 440 -30.21 4.84 14.99
N ALA A 441 -31.21 4.48 14.18
CA ALA A 441 -32.62 4.61 14.53
C ALA A 441 -33.10 3.57 15.55
N LEU A 442 -32.35 2.50 15.77
CA LEU A 442 -32.68 1.44 16.72
C LEU A 442 -32.49 1.90 18.18
N PRO A 443 -33.38 1.43 19.12
CA PRO A 443 -33.50 2.02 20.45
C PRO A 443 -32.28 1.82 21.34
N ASP A 444 -31.67 0.65 21.31
CA ASP A 444 -30.61 0.28 22.23
C ASP A 444 -29.47 -0.52 21.56
N ARG A 445 -28.43 -0.84 22.33
CA ARG A 445 -27.29 -1.60 21.84
C ARG A 445 -27.66 -3.04 21.48
N ALA A 446 -28.54 -3.67 22.27
CA ALA A 446 -28.91 -5.07 22.05
C ALA A 446 -29.65 -5.24 20.72
N SER A 447 -30.62 -4.35 20.43
CA SER A 447 -31.34 -4.34 19.14
C SER A 447 -30.42 -4.06 17.97
N ARG A 448 -29.44 -3.17 18.13
CA ARG A 448 -28.41 -2.90 17.10
C ARG A 448 -27.54 -4.11 16.80
N ASP A 449 -27.11 -4.82 17.84
CA ASP A 449 -26.28 -6.00 17.69
C ASP A 449 -27.05 -7.15 17.03
N ILE A 450 -28.30 -7.40 17.44
CA ILE A 450 -29.20 -8.38 16.80
C ILE A 450 -29.48 -8.01 15.33
N PHE A 451 -29.78 -6.75 15.04
CA PHE A 451 -30.03 -6.30 13.67
C PHE A 451 -28.77 -6.45 12.78
N LYS A 452 -27.59 -6.09 13.31
CA LYS A 452 -26.33 -6.27 12.59
C LYS A 452 -26.03 -7.73 12.29
N GLU A 453 -26.31 -8.62 13.23
CA GLU A 453 -26.16 -10.07 12.99
C GLU A 453 -27.16 -10.56 11.93
N ALA A 454 -28.42 -10.22 12.07
CA ALA A 454 -29.48 -10.62 11.18
C ALA A 454 -29.28 -10.10 9.74
N LYS A 455 -28.92 -8.79 9.59
CA LYS A 455 -28.66 -8.21 8.26
C LYS A 455 -27.52 -8.92 7.51
N THR A 456 -26.47 -9.30 8.25
CA THR A 456 -25.30 -9.95 7.67
C THR A 456 -25.62 -11.41 7.30
N ALA A 457 -26.29 -12.14 8.20
CA ALA A 457 -26.66 -13.53 7.96
C ALA A 457 -27.66 -13.67 6.80
N THR A 458 -28.64 -12.78 6.69
CA THR A 458 -29.67 -12.85 5.64
C THR A 458 -29.19 -12.46 4.24
N LYS A 459 -28.06 -11.74 4.13
CA LYS A 459 -27.49 -11.32 2.83
C LYS A 459 -26.22 -12.07 2.42
N TYR A 460 -25.38 -12.38 3.40
CA TYR A 460 -23.99 -12.82 3.15
C TYR A 460 -23.59 -14.02 4.00
N LEU A 461 -24.48 -14.95 4.21
CA LEU A 461 -24.23 -16.07 5.14
C LEU A 461 -22.86 -16.75 4.89
N ALA A 462 -22.54 -17.00 3.61
CA ALA A 462 -21.26 -17.60 3.25
C ALA A 462 -20.05 -16.77 3.69
N LEU A 463 -20.08 -15.45 3.41
CA LEU A 463 -19.02 -14.52 3.81
C LEU A 463 -18.93 -14.36 5.33
N LYS A 464 -20.09 -14.38 6.02
CA LYS A 464 -20.14 -14.34 7.48
C LYS A 464 -19.47 -15.56 8.08
N ILE A 465 -19.85 -16.78 7.67
CA ILE A 465 -19.25 -18.02 8.16
C ILE A 465 -17.75 -18.06 7.83
N GLN A 466 -17.35 -17.62 6.64
CA GLN A 466 -15.94 -17.51 6.25
C GLN A 466 -15.17 -16.55 7.15
N GLY A 467 -15.71 -15.35 7.42
CA GLY A 467 -15.09 -14.38 8.31
C GLY A 467 -14.96 -14.88 9.74
N GLU A 468 -16.00 -15.51 10.28
CA GLU A 468 -15.98 -16.15 11.61
C GLU A 468 -14.95 -17.28 11.68
N ALA A 469 -14.86 -18.11 10.65
CA ALA A 469 -13.91 -19.22 10.59
C ALA A 469 -12.46 -18.72 10.53
N LEU A 470 -12.19 -17.67 9.74
CA LEU A 470 -10.87 -17.06 9.71
C LEU A 470 -10.49 -16.45 11.07
N ALA A 471 -11.41 -15.72 11.71
CA ALA A 471 -11.15 -15.10 13.01
C ALA A 471 -10.97 -16.13 14.14
N ASN A 472 -11.91 -17.08 14.27
CA ASN A 472 -11.99 -17.98 15.42
C ASN A 472 -11.14 -19.25 15.30
N VAL A 473 -10.72 -19.62 14.10
CA VAL A 473 -9.86 -20.79 13.89
C VAL A 473 -8.46 -20.33 13.49
N VAL A 474 -8.31 -19.67 12.34
CA VAL A 474 -6.98 -19.37 11.78
C VAL A 474 -6.24 -18.30 12.60
N MET A 475 -6.88 -17.14 12.84
CA MET A 475 -6.25 -16.05 13.60
C MET A 475 -6.03 -16.44 15.05
N LYS A 476 -6.98 -17.15 15.67
CA LYS A 476 -6.82 -17.64 17.03
C LYS A 476 -5.67 -18.63 17.13
N ALA A 477 -5.60 -19.63 16.24
CA ALA A 477 -4.49 -20.58 16.23
C ALA A 477 -3.14 -19.89 16.06
N ARG A 478 -3.07 -18.84 15.23
CA ARG A 478 -1.86 -18.03 15.04
C ARG A 478 -1.46 -17.30 16.31
N ILE A 479 -2.39 -16.61 16.95
CA ILE A 479 -2.11 -15.90 18.21
C ILE A 479 -1.69 -16.89 19.30
N ASP A 480 -2.44 -17.99 19.47
CA ASP A 480 -2.17 -19.01 20.48
C ASP A 480 -0.78 -19.65 20.29
N ALA A 481 -0.39 -19.94 19.04
CA ALA A 481 0.93 -20.47 18.72
C ALA A 481 2.04 -19.51 19.13
N HIS A 482 1.93 -18.24 18.75
CA HIS A 482 2.96 -17.24 19.08
C HIS A 482 2.97 -16.87 20.58
N VAL A 483 1.83 -16.90 21.26
CA VAL A 483 1.76 -16.77 22.73
C VAL A 483 2.49 -17.93 23.41
N ALA A 484 2.29 -19.16 22.91
CA ALA A 484 2.99 -20.33 23.43
C ALA A 484 4.50 -20.22 23.18
N MET A 485 4.91 -19.85 21.95
CA MET A 485 6.33 -19.61 21.63
C MET A 485 6.93 -18.54 22.53
N ALA A 486 6.24 -17.41 22.73
CA ALA A 486 6.74 -16.33 23.58
C ALA A 486 6.86 -16.72 25.06
N LYS A 487 6.10 -17.71 25.55
CA LYS A 487 6.23 -18.26 26.91
C LYS A 487 7.37 -19.23 27.07
N GLU A 488 7.62 -20.06 26.09
CA GLU A 488 8.63 -21.14 26.11
C GLU A 488 10.00 -20.68 25.66
N PHE A 489 10.10 -19.52 24.99
CA PHE A 489 11.35 -19.01 24.45
C PHE A 489 12.33 -18.60 25.54
N ASN A 490 13.62 -18.98 25.38
CA ASN A 490 14.71 -18.57 26.26
C ASN A 490 15.25 -17.19 25.88
N TYR A 491 14.77 -16.14 26.52
CA TYR A 491 15.19 -14.76 26.25
C TYR A 491 16.62 -14.43 26.70
N ILE A 492 17.21 -15.23 27.59
CA ILE A 492 18.52 -14.93 28.21
C ILE A 492 19.59 -14.83 27.13
N ASP A 493 19.63 -15.79 26.22
CA ASP A 493 20.67 -15.89 25.20
C ASP A 493 20.64 -14.73 24.21
N VAL A 494 19.44 -14.22 23.91
CA VAL A 494 19.25 -13.09 22.99
C VAL A 494 19.48 -11.74 23.67
N ILE A 495 18.91 -11.53 24.87
CA ILE A 495 19.05 -10.26 25.58
C ILE A 495 20.51 -10.01 26.03
N ASN A 496 21.24 -11.07 26.35
CA ASN A 496 22.63 -10.98 26.78
C ASN A 496 23.65 -11.19 25.64
N SER A 497 23.19 -11.29 24.39
CA SER A 497 24.10 -11.52 23.23
C SER A 497 25.00 -10.32 22.95
N THR A 498 24.64 -9.13 23.40
CA THR A 498 25.42 -7.91 23.23
C THR A 498 25.35 -7.02 24.48
N SER A 499 26.19 -5.99 24.51
CA SER A 499 26.20 -4.98 25.59
C SER A 499 25.10 -3.95 25.49
N LYS A 500 24.49 -3.80 24.29
CA LYS A 500 23.37 -2.87 24.04
C LYS A 500 22.02 -3.50 24.38
N LYS A 501 20.98 -2.72 24.17
CA LYS A 501 19.61 -3.10 24.51
C LYS A 501 18.95 -3.93 23.40
N THR A 502 17.84 -4.58 23.76
CA THR A 502 17.04 -5.42 22.88
C THR A 502 15.65 -4.82 22.67
N ILE A 503 15.15 -4.88 21.44
CA ILE A 503 13.74 -4.56 21.12
C ILE A 503 13.05 -5.83 20.66
N ILE A 504 11.84 -6.05 21.17
CA ILE A 504 11.00 -7.22 20.88
C ILE A 504 9.75 -6.76 20.15
N PHE A 505 9.51 -7.28 18.94
CA PHE A 505 8.36 -6.95 18.11
C PHE A 505 7.38 -8.12 17.98
N SER A 506 6.09 -7.77 17.97
CA SER A 506 5.00 -8.67 17.59
C SER A 506 3.85 -7.90 16.90
N ASN A 507 3.01 -8.60 16.16
CA ASN A 507 1.74 -8.06 15.65
C ASN A 507 0.66 -7.97 16.75
N TYR A 508 0.77 -8.80 17.79
CA TYR A 508 -0.32 -9.09 18.72
C TYR A 508 -0.01 -8.65 20.13
N ILE A 509 -0.95 -7.96 20.76
CA ILE A 509 -0.84 -7.51 22.15
C ILE A 509 -0.67 -8.69 23.10
N ASP A 510 -1.38 -9.80 22.88
CA ASP A 510 -1.32 -10.99 23.73
C ASP A 510 0.07 -11.64 23.71
N VAL A 511 0.73 -11.64 22.54
CA VAL A 511 2.11 -12.12 22.39
C VAL A 511 3.09 -11.17 23.10
N CYS A 512 2.91 -9.87 22.96
CA CYS A 512 3.71 -8.87 23.71
C CYS A 512 3.54 -9.05 25.22
N ASN A 513 2.33 -9.28 25.73
CA ASN A 513 2.05 -9.55 27.13
C ASN A 513 2.75 -10.83 27.62
N ALA A 514 2.73 -11.88 26.80
CA ALA A 514 3.44 -13.14 27.12
C ALA A 514 4.94 -12.92 27.26
N ALA A 515 5.55 -12.20 26.30
CA ALA A 515 6.97 -11.86 26.32
C ALA A 515 7.34 -10.96 27.51
N TYR A 516 6.50 -9.95 27.81
CA TYR A 516 6.68 -9.07 28.97
C TYR A 516 6.72 -9.85 30.28
N ASN A 517 5.76 -10.74 30.47
CA ASN A 517 5.69 -11.58 31.68
C ASN A 517 6.86 -12.58 31.75
N ALA A 518 7.26 -13.16 30.63
CA ALA A 518 8.40 -14.08 30.57
C ALA A 518 9.72 -13.37 30.93
N THR A 519 10.00 -12.21 30.34
CA THR A 519 11.23 -11.44 30.60
C THR A 519 11.26 -10.92 32.05
N LYS A 520 10.12 -10.48 32.59
CA LYS A 520 9.99 -10.06 33.99
C LYS A 520 10.28 -11.20 34.99
N ARG A 521 9.84 -12.43 34.69
CA ARG A 521 10.17 -13.62 35.50
C ARG A 521 11.66 -13.91 35.54
N LEU A 522 12.37 -13.60 34.46
CA LEU A 522 13.85 -13.72 34.35
C LEU A 522 14.58 -12.54 35.00
N LYS A 523 13.88 -11.68 35.77
CA LYS A 523 14.40 -10.51 36.48
C LYS A 523 14.90 -9.37 35.58
N TYR A 524 14.58 -9.37 34.28
CA TYR A 524 14.75 -8.18 33.44
C TYR A 524 13.76 -7.07 33.83
N LYS A 525 14.05 -5.86 33.39
CA LYS A 525 13.17 -4.69 33.55
C LYS A 525 12.57 -4.29 32.21
N PRO A 526 11.61 -5.06 31.65
CA PRO A 526 11.01 -4.73 30.37
C PRO A 526 10.17 -3.46 30.45
N ILE A 527 10.16 -2.69 29.35
CA ILE A 527 9.25 -1.58 29.17
C ILE A 527 8.29 -1.89 28.01
N ALA A 528 7.01 -1.55 28.16
CA ALA A 528 5.97 -1.86 27.19
C ALA A 528 5.55 -0.60 26.42
N VAL A 529 5.42 -0.73 25.09
CA VAL A 529 4.89 0.30 24.18
C VAL A 529 3.86 -0.34 23.26
N TYR A 530 2.70 -0.70 23.78
CA TYR A 530 1.57 -1.25 23.02
C TYR A 530 0.25 -1.05 23.78
N GLY A 531 -0.88 -1.09 23.07
CA GLY A 531 -2.20 -0.89 23.68
C GLY A 531 -2.30 0.48 24.36
N ASP A 532 -2.74 0.50 25.62
CA ASP A 532 -2.93 1.75 26.37
C ASP A 532 -1.62 2.49 26.69
N THR A 533 -0.49 1.80 26.73
CA THR A 533 0.82 2.41 26.99
C THR A 533 1.38 3.21 25.80
N THR A 534 0.73 3.16 24.66
CA THR A 534 1.09 4.01 23.52
C THR A 534 0.86 5.50 23.74
N LYS A 535 0.01 5.87 24.70
CA LYS A 535 -0.20 7.27 25.11
C LYS A 535 1.07 7.89 25.67
N ASP A 536 1.92 7.08 26.33
CA ASP A 536 3.18 7.49 26.93
C ASP A 536 4.39 7.12 26.07
N LEU A 537 4.20 6.95 24.76
CA LEU A 537 5.23 6.50 23.82
C LEU A 537 6.55 7.27 23.98
N ASN A 538 6.49 8.60 24.01
CA ASN A 538 7.70 9.44 24.08
C ASN A 538 8.44 9.25 25.39
N THR A 539 7.72 9.22 26.49
CA THR A 539 8.27 9.00 27.83
C THR A 539 8.91 7.63 27.92
N ASN A 540 8.22 6.58 27.46
CA ASN A 540 8.70 5.20 27.53
C ASN A 540 9.94 4.97 26.62
N VAL A 541 9.93 5.57 25.43
CA VAL A 541 11.08 5.53 24.51
C VAL A 541 12.24 6.33 25.09
N GLY A 542 12.02 7.52 25.66
CA GLY A 542 13.05 8.31 26.34
C GLY A 542 13.68 7.56 27.51
N ILE A 543 12.86 6.87 28.32
CA ILE A 543 13.38 5.99 29.39
C ILE A 543 14.21 4.85 28.81
N PHE A 544 13.77 4.19 27.73
CA PHE A 544 14.48 3.09 27.10
C PHE A 544 15.81 3.55 26.48
N THR A 545 15.84 4.68 25.79
CA THR A 545 17.05 5.18 25.09
C THR A 545 18.10 5.72 26.06
N ASN A 546 17.75 5.99 27.31
CA ASN A 546 18.71 6.39 28.32
C ASN A 546 19.61 5.21 28.71
N ASN A 547 20.89 5.29 28.34
CA ASN A 547 21.88 4.24 28.59
C ASN A 547 22.29 4.11 30.07
N SER A 548 21.98 5.10 30.92
CA SER A 548 22.31 5.07 32.35
C SER A 548 21.38 4.19 33.18
N ASN A 549 20.28 3.69 32.61
CA ASN A 549 19.33 2.83 33.30
C ASN A 549 19.42 1.36 32.84
N ASN A 550 18.94 0.44 33.68
CA ASN A 550 18.92 -1.00 33.41
C ASN A 550 17.60 -1.46 32.73
N ILE A 551 16.89 -0.56 32.02
CA ILE A 551 15.66 -0.90 31.33
C ILE A 551 15.99 -1.65 30.04
N ASN A 552 15.63 -2.92 30.01
CA ASN A 552 15.83 -3.84 28.89
C ASN A 552 14.95 -5.10 29.09
N PRO A 553 14.24 -5.62 28.08
CA PRO A 553 14.03 -5.12 26.73
C PRO A 553 12.91 -4.08 26.60
N LEU A 554 12.81 -3.42 25.42
CA LEU A 554 11.58 -2.73 24.99
C LEU A 554 10.70 -3.70 24.21
N ILE A 555 9.43 -3.83 24.60
CA ILE A 555 8.46 -4.73 23.93
C ILE A 555 7.36 -3.90 23.30
N THR A 556 7.09 -4.17 22.01
CA THR A 556 6.19 -3.31 21.23
C THR A 556 5.49 -4.07 20.12
N THR A 557 4.38 -3.49 19.62
CA THR A 557 3.80 -3.92 18.37
C THR A 557 4.36 -3.11 17.19
N TYR A 558 4.39 -3.72 15.98
CA TYR A 558 4.82 -2.99 14.77
C TYR A 558 4.04 -1.69 14.57
N LYS A 559 2.74 -1.70 14.85
CA LYS A 559 1.88 -0.53 14.71
C LYS A 559 2.22 0.58 15.70
N SER A 560 2.58 0.23 16.94
CA SER A 560 2.86 1.20 18.00
C SER A 560 4.16 1.99 17.77
N LEU A 561 5.16 1.38 17.14
CA LEU A 561 6.43 2.02 16.78
C LEU A 561 6.53 2.34 15.27
N SER A 562 5.42 2.47 14.57
CA SER A 562 5.43 2.93 13.16
C SER A 562 5.95 4.36 12.99
N THR A 563 6.03 5.14 14.05
CA THR A 563 6.56 6.52 14.07
C THR A 563 8.07 6.58 14.01
N GLY A 564 8.64 7.59 13.37
CA GLY A 564 10.06 7.77 13.03
C GLY A 564 11.10 7.85 14.15
N VAL A 565 10.78 7.42 15.37
CA VAL A 565 11.68 7.54 16.53
C VAL A 565 12.91 6.64 16.38
N PRO A 566 14.14 7.20 16.48
CA PRO A 566 15.38 6.40 16.46
C PRO A 566 15.54 5.59 17.76
N LEU A 567 16.02 4.35 17.63
CA LEU A 567 16.24 3.44 18.75
C LEU A 567 17.65 2.84 18.70
N THR A 568 18.66 3.66 18.39
CA THR A 568 20.06 3.27 18.23
C THR A 568 20.73 2.84 19.56
N ALA A 569 20.07 3.05 20.70
CA ALA A 569 20.46 2.47 21.98
C ALA A 569 20.35 0.93 22.00
N ALA A 570 19.61 0.35 21.07
CA ALA A 570 19.53 -1.09 20.87
C ALA A 570 20.30 -1.51 19.62
N ASN A 571 20.84 -2.73 19.62
CA ASN A 571 21.41 -3.38 18.44
C ASN A 571 20.90 -4.82 18.25
N VAL A 572 19.99 -5.26 19.11
CA VAL A 572 19.29 -6.55 18.97
C VAL A 572 17.81 -6.32 18.73
N VAL A 573 17.29 -6.95 17.69
CA VAL A 573 15.86 -6.98 17.34
C VAL A 573 15.38 -8.42 17.39
N LEU A 574 14.43 -8.71 18.29
CA LEU A 574 13.79 -10.01 18.38
C LEU A 574 12.37 -9.93 17.81
N ILE A 575 12.10 -10.72 16.78
CA ILE A 575 10.83 -10.82 16.09
C ILE A 575 10.10 -12.07 16.59
N LEU A 576 9.05 -11.90 17.37
CA LEU A 576 8.25 -13.02 17.88
C LEU A 576 7.34 -13.62 16.82
N ASP A 577 6.82 -12.76 15.96
CA ASP A 577 6.04 -13.14 14.78
C ASP A 577 6.28 -12.13 13.66
N LEU A 578 6.40 -12.61 12.42
CA LEU A 578 6.58 -11.75 11.26
C LEU A 578 5.28 -11.01 10.91
N PRO A 579 5.34 -9.73 10.53
CA PRO A 579 4.17 -9.00 10.05
C PRO A 579 3.72 -9.56 8.69
N PHE A 580 2.46 -9.31 8.32
CA PHE A 580 1.95 -9.72 6.99
C PHE A 580 2.48 -8.87 5.83
N ARG A 581 3.13 -7.77 6.12
CA ARG A 581 3.61 -6.80 5.15
C ARG A 581 5.08 -6.54 5.36
N MET A 582 5.86 -6.72 4.29
CA MET A 582 7.30 -6.54 4.29
C MET A 582 7.73 -5.17 4.84
N TYR A 583 7.02 -4.10 4.44
CA TYR A 583 7.35 -2.75 4.88
C TYR A 583 7.30 -2.57 6.41
N MET A 584 6.41 -3.28 7.11
CA MET A 584 6.33 -3.20 8.58
C MET A 584 7.58 -3.79 9.23
N TYR A 585 8.09 -4.88 8.66
CA TYR A 585 9.36 -5.47 9.09
C TYR A 585 10.54 -4.53 8.83
N GLU A 586 10.63 -4.00 7.61
CA GLU A 586 11.69 -3.05 7.24
C GLU A 586 11.67 -1.80 8.12
N GLN A 587 10.49 -1.23 8.39
CA GLN A 587 10.34 -0.09 9.29
C GLN A 587 10.76 -0.42 10.72
N ALA A 588 10.43 -1.60 11.23
CA ALA A 588 10.83 -2.02 12.58
C ALA A 588 12.36 -2.10 12.71
N ILE A 589 13.02 -2.76 11.76
CA ILE A 589 14.49 -2.88 11.75
C ILE A 589 15.16 -1.53 11.57
N ALA A 590 14.62 -0.68 10.70
CA ALA A 590 15.19 0.65 10.44
C ALA A 590 15.08 1.63 11.63
N ARG A 591 14.41 1.27 12.73
CA ARG A 591 14.52 2.01 14.01
C ARG A 591 15.86 1.83 14.68
N VAL A 592 16.46 0.67 14.48
CA VAL A 592 17.74 0.24 15.07
C VAL A 592 18.87 0.37 14.05
N TRP A 593 18.67 -0.15 12.86
CA TRP A 593 19.65 -0.16 11.78
C TRP A 593 19.53 1.10 10.91
N ARG A 594 20.22 2.15 11.33
CA ARG A 594 20.18 3.49 10.70
C ARG A 594 21.44 4.30 11.01
N LEU A 595 21.60 5.46 10.38
CA LEU A 595 22.66 6.40 10.70
C LEU A 595 22.63 6.75 12.20
N GLY A 596 23.82 6.71 12.83
CA GLY A 596 23.99 6.87 14.28
C GLY A 596 23.96 5.54 15.05
N GLN A 597 23.83 4.39 14.38
CA GLN A 597 24.12 3.07 14.97
C GLN A 597 25.62 2.79 14.80
N ASP A 598 26.30 2.61 15.93
CA ASP A 598 27.75 2.40 16.04
C ASP A 598 28.11 0.93 16.26
N GLU A 599 27.14 0.05 16.38
CA GLU A 599 27.37 -1.39 16.54
C GLU A 599 26.57 -2.19 15.52
N LYS A 600 27.08 -3.39 15.22
CA LYS A 600 26.42 -4.35 14.35
C LYS A 600 25.04 -4.71 14.88
N VAL A 601 24.05 -4.76 14.00
CA VAL A 601 22.66 -5.10 14.34
C VAL A 601 22.39 -6.58 14.10
N TYR A 602 21.75 -7.21 15.08
CA TYR A 602 21.34 -8.61 15.05
C TYR A 602 19.83 -8.70 15.07
N VAL A 603 19.28 -9.46 14.13
CA VAL A 603 17.85 -9.73 14.02
C VAL A 603 17.61 -11.20 14.25
N TYR A 604 16.84 -11.52 15.28
CA TYR A 604 16.43 -12.90 15.58
C TYR A 604 14.93 -13.05 15.28
N ILE A 605 14.59 -14.07 14.50
CA ILE A 605 13.21 -14.35 14.11
C ILE A 605 12.83 -15.71 14.69
N LEU A 606 11.77 -15.75 15.50
CA LEU A 606 11.28 -17.01 16.06
C LEU A 606 10.52 -17.81 15.02
N ARG A 607 10.79 -19.12 15.00
CA ARG A 607 10.16 -20.09 14.13
C ARG A 607 9.59 -21.24 14.96
N LEU A 608 8.34 -21.60 14.69
CA LEU A 608 7.69 -22.72 15.40
C LEU A 608 8.23 -24.04 14.87
N ASP A 609 8.78 -24.86 15.78
CA ASP A 609 9.25 -26.21 15.46
C ASP A 609 8.08 -27.20 15.52
N THR A 610 7.69 -27.70 14.34
CA THR A 610 6.71 -28.79 14.16
C THR A 610 7.34 -30.02 13.49
N GLY A 611 8.66 -30.06 13.40
CA GLY A 611 9.40 -31.02 12.56
C GLY A 611 9.26 -30.62 11.08
N ASP A 612 9.09 -31.62 10.21
CA ASP A 612 9.01 -31.42 8.75
C ASP A 612 7.61 -30.97 8.28
N GLU A 613 6.67 -30.68 9.18
CA GLU A 613 5.30 -30.28 8.82
C GLU A 613 5.13 -28.76 8.78
N ASP A 614 4.55 -28.27 7.68
CA ASP A 614 4.16 -26.85 7.55
C ASP A 614 3.18 -26.43 8.64
N ASN A 615 3.37 -25.24 9.16
CA ASN A 615 2.60 -24.69 10.27
C ASN A 615 2.16 -23.24 10.03
N ILE A 616 1.38 -22.70 10.96
CA ILE A 616 0.81 -21.36 10.86
C ILE A 616 1.87 -20.23 10.89
N ASN A 617 3.06 -20.51 11.46
CA ASN A 617 4.16 -19.56 11.51
C ASN A 617 5.00 -19.64 10.22
N SER A 618 5.36 -20.84 9.73
CA SER A 618 6.04 -20.99 8.44
C SER A 618 5.23 -20.36 7.30
N ARG A 619 3.91 -20.46 7.37
CA ARG A 619 2.99 -19.82 6.45
C ARG A 619 3.14 -18.28 6.39
N ASN A 620 3.44 -17.63 7.51
CA ASN A 620 3.70 -16.18 7.51
C ASN A 620 4.99 -15.82 6.74
N ILE A 621 6.00 -16.66 6.87
CA ILE A 621 7.26 -16.50 6.13
C ILE A 621 6.99 -16.57 4.62
N ASP A 622 6.20 -17.55 4.18
CA ASP A 622 5.82 -17.71 2.77
C ASP A 622 5.01 -16.51 2.23
N ILE A 623 4.08 -15.98 3.03
CA ILE A 623 3.28 -14.80 2.67
C ILE A 623 4.18 -13.58 2.45
N ILE A 624 5.12 -13.33 3.35
CA ILE A 624 6.04 -12.21 3.22
C ILE A 624 6.94 -12.39 2.00
N LYS A 625 7.46 -13.60 1.79
CA LYS A 625 8.31 -13.92 0.63
C LYS A 625 7.56 -13.64 -0.68
N PHE A 626 6.32 -14.09 -0.79
CA PHE A 626 5.48 -13.84 -1.96
C PHE A 626 5.30 -12.33 -2.23
N PHE A 627 4.95 -11.54 -1.21
CA PHE A 627 4.80 -10.10 -1.37
C PHE A 627 6.14 -9.41 -1.68
N LYS A 628 7.25 -9.87 -1.11
CA LYS A 628 8.59 -9.41 -1.45
C LYS A 628 8.86 -9.60 -2.95
N GLU A 629 8.70 -10.82 -3.44
CA GLU A 629 8.92 -11.17 -4.85
C GLU A 629 8.02 -10.33 -5.80
N GLU A 630 6.75 -10.10 -5.42
CA GLU A 630 5.83 -9.29 -6.20
C GLU A 630 6.27 -7.81 -6.25
N VAL A 631 6.68 -7.24 -5.13
CA VAL A 631 7.19 -5.86 -5.08
C VAL A 631 8.50 -5.73 -5.86
N GLU A 632 9.43 -6.67 -5.72
CA GLU A 632 10.68 -6.70 -6.48
C GLU A 632 10.44 -6.86 -7.99
N ALA A 633 9.46 -7.68 -8.38
CA ALA A 633 9.06 -7.84 -9.77
C ALA A 633 8.48 -6.56 -10.38
N ILE A 634 7.75 -5.77 -9.59
CA ILE A 634 7.16 -4.49 -10.03
C ILE A 634 8.20 -3.38 -10.06
N THR A 635 9.02 -3.27 -9.02
CA THR A 635 9.95 -2.14 -8.86
C THR A 635 11.31 -2.36 -9.51
N GLY A 636 11.71 -3.61 -9.73
CA GLY A 636 13.07 -3.96 -10.13
C GLY A 636 14.11 -3.79 -9.02
N ILE A 637 13.68 -3.46 -7.80
CA ILE A 637 14.54 -3.15 -6.66
C ILE A 637 14.54 -4.35 -5.73
N LYS A 638 15.71 -4.93 -5.49
CA LYS A 638 15.87 -5.99 -4.50
C LYS A 638 15.79 -5.40 -3.10
N THR A 639 15.06 -6.06 -2.24
CA THR A 639 14.99 -5.70 -0.82
C THR A 639 16.10 -6.42 -0.05
N ASP A 640 16.64 -5.77 0.99
CA ASP A 640 17.80 -6.27 1.77
C ASP A 640 17.43 -7.41 2.74
N MET A 641 16.23 -7.95 2.67
CA MET A 641 15.79 -9.00 3.58
C MET A 641 16.22 -10.36 3.09
N ASP A 642 17.07 -11.02 3.86
CA ASP A 642 17.38 -12.42 3.69
C ASP A 642 16.26 -13.26 4.34
N ILE A 643 15.37 -13.80 3.51
CA ILE A 643 14.35 -14.77 3.95
C ILE A 643 14.84 -16.14 3.51
N GLU A 644 15.13 -17.02 4.48
CA GLU A 644 15.48 -18.41 4.18
C GLU A 644 14.46 -19.06 3.24
N ASP A 645 14.96 -19.83 2.27
CA ASP A 645 14.12 -20.61 1.38
C ASP A 645 13.36 -21.66 2.20
N THR A 646 12.08 -21.43 2.41
CA THR A 646 11.18 -22.47 2.88
C THR A 646 10.78 -23.35 1.69
N VAL A 647 10.67 -24.64 1.91
CA VAL A 647 10.51 -25.71 0.88
C VAL A 647 9.16 -25.64 0.12
N VAL A 648 8.31 -24.63 0.38
CA VAL A 648 6.97 -24.54 -0.22
C VAL A 648 7.02 -23.83 -1.57
N SER A 649 6.70 -24.55 -2.63
CA SER A 649 6.61 -24.03 -3.98
C SER A 649 5.49 -22.97 -4.11
N ASN A 650 5.70 -21.96 -5.00
CA ASN A 650 4.68 -20.97 -5.38
C ASN A 650 3.33 -21.56 -5.85
N GLU A 651 3.33 -22.81 -6.33
CA GLU A 651 2.12 -23.55 -6.70
C GLU A 651 1.31 -23.98 -5.47
N GLY A 652 1.96 -24.42 -4.40
CA GLY A 652 1.30 -24.76 -3.14
C GLY A 652 0.61 -23.58 -2.47
N TYR A 653 1.12 -22.35 -2.67
CA TYR A 653 0.49 -21.14 -2.15
C TYR A 653 -0.81 -20.78 -2.88
N LYS A 654 -0.80 -20.78 -4.21
CA LYS A 654 -2.00 -20.53 -5.03
C LYS A 654 -3.06 -21.63 -4.81
N GLU A 655 -2.60 -22.87 -4.65
CA GLU A 655 -3.47 -23.99 -4.35
C GLU A 655 -4.11 -23.87 -2.97
N LEU A 656 -3.37 -23.46 -1.95
CA LEU A 656 -3.87 -23.27 -0.57
C LEU A 656 -4.90 -22.15 -0.46
N LEU A 657 -4.66 -20.98 -1.04
CA LEU A 657 -5.62 -19.88 -1.08
C LEU A 657 -6.82 -20.19 -1.98
N GLY A 658 -6.56 -20.80 -3.14
CA GLY A 658 -7.60 -21.19 -4.10
C GLY A 658 -8.48 -22.30 -3.58
N ILE A 659 -7.92 -23.33 -2.94
CA ILE A 659 -8.67 -24.47 -2.41
C ILE A 659 -9.45 -24.08 -1.14
N GLU A 660 -8.89 -23.28 -0.25
CA GLU A 660 -9.60 -22.81 0.94
C GLU A 660 -10.78 -21.93 0.53
N SER A 661 -10.61 -20.96 -0.34
CA SER A 661 -11.71 -20.11 -0.82
C SER A 661 -12.68 -20.86 -1.74
N TYR A 662 -12.22 -21.78 -2.59
CA TYR A 662 -13.06 -22.58 -3.48
C TYR A 662 -13.86 -23.64 -2.74
N ASN A 663 -13.26 -24.37 -1.80
CA ASN A 663 -13.95 -25.37 -1.00
C ASN A 663 -14.94 -24.75 0.00
N ILE A 664 -14.60 -23.61 0.59
CA ILE A 664 -15.53 -22.84 1.42
C ILE A 664 -16.69 -22.35 0.57
N ASN A 665 -16.43 -21.71 -0.56
CA ASN A 665 -17.48 -21.23 -1.45
C ASN A 665 -18.34 -22.36 -2.02
N ARG A 666 -17.77 -23.51 -2.39
CA ARG A 666 -18.50 -24.67 -2.90
C ARG A 666 -19.36 -25.33 -1.82
N THR A 667 -18.83 -25.51 -0.62
CA THR A 667 -19.55 -26.10 0.52
C THR A 667 -20.71 -25.19 0.95
N LEU A 668 -20.48 -23.89 0.97
CA LEU A 668 -21.48 -22.88 1.34
C LEU A 668 -22.51 -22.65 0.23
N HIS A 669 -22.12 -22.72 -1.04
CA HIS A 669 -23.04 -22.62 -2.18
C HIS A 669 -23.98 -23.84 -2.25
N LEU A 670 -23.48 -25.04 -1.98
CA LEU A 670 -24.30 -26.23 -1.84
C LEU A 670 -25.19 -26.18 -0.60
N GLY A 671 -24.67 -25.65 0.52
CA GLY A 671 -25.43 -25.45 1.75
C GLY A 671 -26.49 -24.37 1.59
N SER A 672 -26.19 -23.25 0.93
CA SER A 672 -27.15 -22.15 0.75
C SER A 672 -28.34 -22.50 -0.15
N LYS A 673 -28.13 -23.34 -1.19
CA LYS A 673 -29.23 -23.87 -2.01
C LYS A 673 -30.20 -24.77 -1.21
N VAL A 674 -29.66 -25.53 -0.25
CA VAL A 674 -30.47 -26.39 0.64
C VAL A 674 -31.10 -25.54 1.77
N LEU A 675 -30.41 -24.47 2.20
CA LEU A 675 -30.81 -23.66 3.35
C LEU A 675 -31.86 -22.60 3.04
N LEU A 676 -31.82 -22.02 1.85
CA LEU A 676 -32.64 -20.85 1.58
C LEU A 676 -34.03 -21.23 1.10
N GLY A 677 -34.28 -22.54 0.72
CA GLY A 677 -35.64 -23.03 0.45
C GLY A 677 -36.51 -22.06 -0.40
N TRP A 678 -35.84 -21.32 -1.28
CA TRP A 678 -36.43 -20.28 -2.12
C TRP A 678 -36.70 -20.84 -3.49
#